data_833bd0309d6ce33036f0736ebc6b9abc
#
_entry.id   833bd0309d6ce33036f0736ebc6b9abc
#
_cell.length_a   1.000
_cell.length_b   1.000
_cell.length_c   1.000
_cell.angle_alpha   90.00
_cell.angle_beta   90.00
_cell.angle_gamma   90.00
#
_symmetry.space_group_name_H-M   'P 1'
#
loop_
_entity.id
_entity.type
_entity.pdbx_description
1 polymer ?
#
loop_
_entity_poly.entity_id
_entity_poly.type
_entity_poly.pdbx_seq_one_letter_code
_entity_poly.pdbx_strand_id
1 'polypeptide(L)'
;MTSNEVTKYDWLLVLIKYSDKTKITFHNDCADNVFSFIEKYNPILIGHNARYYDQYILKGIESGFSVEEVKNINDYIINGGQGFELQYDYVQLPPIWDTIQDVVPPKSLKEIEANLLMDITESTVSFDIDHPWNEQEYNEMLYYCTKDVEALFPLFEARKSYFKTKYDLCVLSGIDPAYNMGLTNAKLCAKFLEAKKVDRDDEREYTIPSTIDINYVPKEILKFFERVHDKTISDEELFTSKLEFDFHGMPSVFASGGAHGALPNYRYDEKLNPNIVVINVDYSSLYPHLLALPEYNFISRNIKDKNKYYDTLQRRLQLKHEGKKEEQLPLKLILNTTYGCQNNKYNDLYDPKGARNTCWTGQLLLASMTEEVFQIGGVKLIQINTDGLMIELPREKLPEYYEVCNKFSERVKIGVEYDIIHKIIQRDVNNYIMVYGEEGHLNIKAKGGCFASLPKLTIEEDGSVSSKYKPDFKANSLAVVSEALAKYLLFDTPIEKTILNDNTVHKYQLVSHLGSTYEKCVQESPNGDILLQKNNRIYAGLIPSGAIVKVKPNGRRDKLANQPPNPIIDNGNKCTIDQINKGWYIKLATQWANDFLGIKRLTEYKKDELLTMAKDLGLEIDKKTKKDELIKIIEERNEVMKMATKKVETNEEIKTMTIYEKIAKMTKEIREHDFVMDCVNPGNLGGKEYASIGQYYNILHNLCDKYRLLFKWEVTDLEEFEKEVFKPTGKMPSNVAIVGCRATFMDLDAIELKTITGEDTLGYLDARYTVSYQSMAGGSDIADKSVSGASTLAFRNWFDKNFTPKYMNATEEEITESSEEKTEAPKIPAYIPPQKKEEIKEEVVSTKQNSTDEDIKRVIDTIMKIRDMSNNPEYGKSTLNTIMTTEISAADLLSIELKLNNKLDE
;
A
#
# COMPACT_ATOMS: atom_id res chain seq x y z
N MET A 1 -16.61 6.00 26.63
CA MET A 1 -16.79 4.74 25.90
C MET A 1 -17.87 3.95 26.59
N THR A 2 -18.73 3.26 25.85
CA THR A 2 -19.92 2.58 26.40
C THR A 2 -20.20 1.28 25.66
N SER A 3 -20.69 0.28 26.39
CA SER A 3 -21.35 -0.92 25.89
C SER A 3 -22.40 -1.40 26.89
N ASN A 4 -23.38 -2.15 26.43
CA ASN A 4 -24.41 -2.76 27.29
C ASN A 4 -24.66 -4.21 26.86
N GLU A 5 -25.07 -5.03 27.85
CA GLU A 5 -25.44 -6.42 27.69
C GLU A 5 -26.79 -6.67 28.32
N VAL A 6 -27.63 -7.51 27.72
CA VAL A 6 -29.00 -7.76 28.13
C VAL A 6 -29.34 -9.24 28.05
N THR A 7 -29.83 -9.79 29.17
CA THR A 7 -30.45 -11.10 29.26
C THR A 7 -31.91 -10.99 29.72
N LYS A 8 -32.60 -12.10 29.94
CA LYS A 8 -33.99 -12.10 30.38
C LYS A 8 -34.21 -11.46 31.77
N TYR A 9 -33.21 -11.57 32.62
CA TYR A 9 -33.32 -11.16 34.02
C TYR A 9 -32.36 -10.03 34.41
N ASP A 10 -31.38 -9.74 33.54
CA ASP A 10 -30.35 -8.78 33.85
C ASP A 10 -30.00 -7.92 32.66
N TRP A 11 -29.71 -6.66 32.94
CA TRP A 11 -28.99 -5.78 32.01
C TRP A 11 -27.77 -5.14 32.72
N LEU A 12 -26.74 -4.89 31.93
CA LEU A 12 -25.50 -4.30 32.37
C LEU A 12 -25.09 -3.17 31.42
N LEU A 13 -24.77 -2.01 32.02
CA LEU A 13 -24.20 -0.87 31.29
C LEU A 13 -22.82 -0.55 31.86
N VAL A 14 -21.78 -0.59 31.02
CA VAL A 14 -20.41 -0.21 31.38
C VAL A 14 -20.00 1.05 30.68
N LEU A 15 -19.56 2.04 31.45
CA LEU A 15 -19.00 3.29 30.97
C LEU A 15 -17.55 3.42 31.43
N ILE A 16 -16.64 3.76 30.50
CA ILE A 16 -15.25 4.07 30.83
C ILE A 16 -14.90 5.45 30.28
N LYS A 17 -14.50 6.35 31.18
CA LYS A 17 -14.13 7.71 30.81
C LYS A 17 -12.85 7.72 29.97
N TYR A 18 -12.84 8.49 28.88
CA TYR A 18 -11.73 8.50 27.94
C TYR A 18 -10.42 9.02 28.57
N SER A 19 -10.49 10.11 29.36
CA SER A 19 -9.31 10.83 29.86
C SER A 19 -8.51 10.06 30.92
N ASP A 20 -9.18 9.47 31.91
CA ASP A 20 -8.54 8.87 33.09
C ASP A 20 -8.88 7.40 33.31
N LYS A 21 -9.64 6.80 32.38
CA LYS A 21 -10.05 5.38 32.43
C LYS A 21 -10.92 5.01 33.64
N THR A 22 -11.50 5.99 34.31
CA THR A 22 -12.46 5.73 35.38
C THR A 22 -13.64 4.91 34.86
N LYS A 23 -13.91 3.75 35.47
CA LYS A 23 -15.01 2.86 35.10
C LYS A 23 -16.23 3.12 36.01
N ILE A 24 -17.40 3.14 35.43
CA ILE A 24 -18.70 3.24 36.09
C ILE A 24 -19.58 2.13 35.52
N THR A 25 -20.31 1.46 36.36
CA THR A 25 -21.17 0.32 36.00
C THR A 25 -22.55 0.53 36.56
N PHE A 26 -23.57 0.19 35.79
CA PHE A 26 -24.95 0.08 36.23
C PHE A 26 -25.44 -1.32 35.91
N HIS A 27 -26.07 -1.97 36.90
CA HIS A 27 -26.62 -3.32 36.76
C HIS A 27 -28.03 -3.33 37.39
N ASN A 28 -29.06 -3.53 36.59
CA ASN A 28 -30.47 -3.51 37.01
C ASN A 28 -30.83 -2.30 37.87
N ASP A 29 -30.09 -1.21 37.76
CA ASP A 29 -30.33 0.05 38.49
C ASP A 29 -31.65 0.67 38.08
N CYS A 30 -32.22 1.47 38.96
CA CYS A 30 -33.38 2.26 38.56
C CYS A 30 -32.98 3.33 37.53
N ALA A 31 -33.94 3.68 36.67
CA ALA A 31 -33.75 4.69 35.62
C ALA A 31 -33.18 6.02 36.17
N ASP A 32 -33.61 6.42 37.40
CA ASP A 32 -33.17 7.68 38.04
C ASP A 32 -31.66 7.74 38.28
N ASN A 33 -31.01 6.60 38.59
CA ASN A 33 -29.56 6.57 38.78
C ASN A 33 -28.80 6.82 37.46
N VAL A 34 -29.22 6.16 36.38
CA VAL A 34 -28.65 6.34 35.05
C VAL A 34 -28.93 7.74 34.53
N PHE A 35 -30.18 8.19 34.66
CA PHE A 35 -30.59 9.53 34.26
C PHE A 35 -29.84 10.63 35.03
N SER A 36 -29.76 10.55 36.37
CA SER A 36 -29.02 11.53 37.19
C SER A 36 -27.52 11.59 36.81
N PHE A 37 -26.92 10.48 36.46
CA PHE A 37 -25.54 10.46 35.97
C PHE A 37 -25.43 11.20 34.63
N ILE A 38 -26.30 10.88 33.67
CA ILE A 38 -26.30 11.51 32.34
C ILE A 38 -26.56 12.99 32.44
N GLU A 39 -27.57 13.42 33.22
CA GLU A 39 -27.88 14.83 33.43
C GLU A 39 -26.73 15.60 34.07
N LYS A 40 -26.12 15.01 35.11
CA LYS A 40 -25.01 15.64 35.84
C LYS A 40 -23.78 15.86 35.00
N TYR A 41 -23.41 14.90 34.16
CA TYR A 41 -22.13 14.92 33.42
C TYR A 41 -22.28 15.29 31.96
N ASN A 42 -23.48 15.25 31.42
CA ASN A 42 -23.80 15.45 29.99
C ASN A 42 -22.72 14.82 29.05
N PRO A 43 -22.47 13.53 29.17
CA PRO A 43 -21.36 12.87 28.48
C PRO A 43 -21.62 12.76 26.97
N ILE A 44 -20.56 12.75 26.16
CA ILE A 44 -20.63 12.19 24.80
C ILE A 44 -20.35 10.70 24.92
N LEU A 45 -21.34 9.87 24.63
CA LEU A 45 -21.18 8.41 24.62
C LEU A 45 -20.54 7.97 23.29
N ILE A 46 -19.57 7.06 23.34
CA ILE A 46 -18.91 6.50 22.15
C ILE A 46 -19.00 4.98 22.24
N GLY A 47 -19.67 4.37 21.27
CA GLY A 47 -19.84 2.92 21.18
C GLY A 47 -19.58 2.40 19.78
N HIS A 48 -19.76 1.09 19.60
CA HIS A 48 -19.68 0.41 18.31
C HIS A 48 -21.04 -0.18 17.95
N ASN A 49 -21.61 0.23 16.84
CA ASN A 49 -23.00 -0.03 16.46
C ASN A 49 -24.03 0.60 17.43
N ALA A 50 -23.56 1.52 18.28
CA ALA A 50 -24.33 2.09 19.38
C ALA A 50 -25.59 2.84 18.91
N ARG A 51 -25.60 3.41 17.72
CA ARG A 51 -26.75 4.12 17.14
C ARG A 51 -27.85 3.19 16.61
N TYR A 52 -27.54 1.92 16.40
CA TYR A 52 -28.50 0.94 15.90
C TYR A 52 -28.92 -0.06 16.99
N TYR A 53 -28.19 -0.09 18.12
CA TYR A 53 -28.47 -1.00 19.22
C TYR A 53 -28.43 -0.31 20.58
N ASP A 54 -27.25 0.06 21.12
CA ASP A 54 -27.09 0.53 22.51
C ASP A 54 -27.98 1.73 22.87
N GLN A 55 -28.18 2.66 21.93
CA GLN A 55 -29.03 3.83 22.19
C GLN A 55 -30.49 3.45 22.52
N TYR A 56 -30.99 2.36 21.94
CA TYR A 56 -32.37 1.93 22.16
C TYR A 56 -32.53 1.16 23.46
N ILE A 57 -31.51 0.38 23.84
CA ILE A 57 -31.42 -0.23 25.17
C ILE A 57 -31.37 0.85 26.24
N LEU A 58 -30.47 1.83 26.10
CA LEU A 58 -30.37 2.97 27.03
C LEU A 58 -31.68 3.75 27.10
N LYS A 59 -32.34 3.97 25.98
CA LYS A 59 -33.63 4.65 25.92
C LYS A 59 -34.74 3.89 26.65
N GLY A 60 -34.77 2.56 26.56
CA GLY A 60 -35.67 1.70 27.34
C GLY A 60 -35.40 1.82 28.84
N ILE A 61 -34.12 1.74 29.25
CA ILE A 61 -33.70 1.89 30.64
C ILE A 61 -34.13 3.27 31.18
N GLU A 62 -33.84 4.36 30.46
CA GLU A 62 -34.20 5.72 30.88
C GLU A 62 -35.71 5.99 30.86
N SER A 63 -36.46 5.25 30.03
CA SER A 63 -37.94 5.27 30.06
C SER A 63 -38.54 4.54 31.28
N GLY A 64 -37.73 3.93 32.10
CA GLY A 64 -38.16 3.19 33.30
C GLY A 64 -38.74 1.79 33.00
N PHE A 65 -38.39 1.23 31.85
CA PHE A 65 -38.85 -0.12 31.46
C PHE A 65 -38.28 -1.18 32.40
N SER A 66 -39.05 -2.21 32.68
CA SER A 66 -38.58 -3.41 33.37
C SER A 66 -37.49 -4.13 32.58
N VAL A 67 -36.70 -4.97 33.26
CA VAL A 67 -35.64 -5.79 32.60
C VAL A 67 -36.21 -6.63 31.46
N GLU A 68 -37.42 -7.19 31.63
CA GLU A 68 -38.11 -7.98 30.58
C GLU A 68 -38.45 -7.12 29.37
N GLU A 69 -38.93 -5.90 29.58
CA GLU A 69 -39.22 -4.96 28.48
C GLU A 69 -37.96 -4.53 27.75
N VAL A 70 -36.86 -4.29 28.49
CA VAL A 70 -35.53 -4.01 27.89
C VAL A 70 -35.04 -5.23 27.08
N LYS A 71 -35.24 -6.47 27.57
CA LYS A 71 -34.94 -7.69 26.79
C LYS A 71 -35.80 -7.78 25.52
N ASN A 72 -37.07 -7.41 25.56
CA ASN A 72 -37.91 -7.40 24.38
C ASN A 72 -37.42 -6.42 23.32
N ILE A 73 -36.85 -5.25 23.70
CA ILE A 73 -36.17 -4.33 22.79
C ILE A 73 -34.97 -5.02 22.13
N ASN A 74 -34.11 -5.64 22.96
CA ASN A 74 -32.96 -6.40 22.49
C ASN A 74 -33.36 -7.47 21.45
N ASP A 75 -34.33 -8.31 21.80
CA ASP A 75 -34.76 -9.42 20.93
C ASP A 75 -35.37 -8.93 19.63
N TYR A 76 -36.15 -7.84 19.69
CA TYR A 76 -36.71 -7.22 18.50
C TYR A 76 -35.60 -6.74 17.54
N ILE A 77 -34.58 -6.05 18.05
CA ILE A 77 -33.48 -5.52 17.22
C ILE A 77 -32.63 -6.67 16.68
N ILE A 78 -32.26 -7.66 17.50
CA ILE A 78 -31.42 -8.80 17.08
C ILE A 78 -32.11 -9.64 16.01
N ASN A 79 -33.46 -9.77 16.06
CA ASN A 79 -34.27 -10.46 15.06
C ASN A 79 -34.53 -9.61 13.79
N GLY A 80 -33.90 -8.46 13.63
CA GLY A 80 -33.91 -7.63 12.42
C GLY A 80 -34.92 -6.48 12.45
N GLY A 81 -35.59 -6.22 13.57
CA GLY A 81 -36.42 -5.03 13.78
C GLY A 81 -35.58 -3.77 13.95
N GLN A 82 -36.19 -2.63 13.72
CA GLN A 82 -35.50 -1.32 13.89
C GLN A 82 -35.92 -0.70 15.23
N GLY A 83 -34.95 -0.38 16.08
CA GLY A 83 -35.21 0.16 17.42
C GLY A 83 -36.08 1.42 17.43
N PHE A 84 -36.06 2.23 16.37
CA PHE A 84 -36.89 3.44 16.24
C PHE A 84 -38.39 3.12 15.97
N GLU A 85 -38.73 1.90 15.63
CA GLU A 85 -40.13 1.47 15.39
C GLU A 85 -40.89 1.21 16.71
N LEU A 86 -40.12 1.05 17.82
CA LEU A 86 -40.67 0.80 19.13
C LEU A 86 -41.10 2.12 19.80
N GLN A 87 -42.08 2.04 20.70
CA GLN A 87 -42.55 3.18 21.46
C GLN A 87 -41.75 3.30 22.76
N TYR A 88 -41.31 4.50 23.05
CA TYR A 88 -40.59 4.88 24.29
C TYR A 88 -41.24 6.10 24.88
N ASP A 89 -41.10 6.29 26.18
CA ASP A 89 -41.37 7.58 26.79
C ASP A 89 -40.39 8.63 26.28
N TYR A 90 -40.77 9.90 26.39
CA TYR A 90 -39.89 10.97 25.95
C TYR A 90 -38.65 11.03 26.86
N VAL A 91 -37.51 10.69 26.28
CA VAL A 91 -36.21 10.69 26.93
C VAL A 91 -35.21 11.46 26.07
N GLN A 92 -34.47 12.37 26.66
CA GLN A 92 -33.40 13.10 25.98
C GLN A 92 -32.08 12.38 26.17
N LEU A 93 -31.73 11.52 25.24
CA LEU A 93 -30.44 10.82 25.26
C LEU A 93 -29.25 11.80 25.15
N PRO A 94 -28.11 11.49 25.76
CA PRO A 94 -26.87 12.21 25.53
C PRO A 94 -26.39 12.02 24.08
N PRO A 95 -25.46 12.88 23.59
CA PRO A 95 -24.86 12.68 22.28
C PRO A 95 -24.22 11.31 22.17
N ILE A 96 -24.47 10.60 21.05
CA ILE A 96 -23.90 9.29 20.79
C ILE A 96 -23.10 9.33 19.50
N TRP A 97 -21.81 9.01 19.59
CA TRP A 97 -20.90 8.83 18.46
C TRP A 97 -20.65 7.33 18.22
N ASP A 98 -20.66 6.93 16.98
CA ASP A 98 -20.61 5.52 16.63
C ASP A 98 -19.35 5.17 15.83
N THR A 99 -18.57 4.21 16.31
CA THR A 99 -17.32 3.81 15.71
C THR A 99 -17.48 2.91 14.46
N ILE A 100 -18.70 2.39 14.18
CA ILE A 100 -18.96 1.67 12.92
C ILE A 100 -19.35 2.62 11.78
N GLN A 101 -19.74 3.84 12.09
CA GLN A 101 -20.30 4.78 11.12
C GLN A 101 -19.35 5.00 9.92
N ASP A 102 -19.90 4.94 8.69
CA ASP A 102 -19.17 5.07 7.41
C ASP A 102 -18.02 4.05 7.22
N VAL A 103 -18.02 2.92 7.94
CA VAL A 103 -17.15 1.77 7.69
C VAL A 103 -17.83 0.85 6.66
N VAL A 104 -17.20 0.68 5.50
CA VAL A 104 -17.74 -0.14 4.40
C VAL A 104 -16.70 -1.17 3.96
N PRO A 105 -17.04 -2.46 3.96
CA PRO A 105 -18.21 -3.06 4.60
C PRO A 105 -18.16 -2.90 6.13
N PRO A 106 -19.31 -2.91 6.81
CA PRO A 106 -19.34 -2.84 8.27
C PRO A 106 -18.61 -4.05 8.88
N LYS A 107 -17.90 -3.81 9.98
CA LYS A 107 -17.11 -4.81 10.71
C LYS A 107 -17.68 -5.00 12.11
N SER A 108 -17.72 -6.24 12.61
CA SER A 108 -18.04 -6.49 14.01
C SER A 108 -16.90 -6.02 14.92
N LEU A 109 -17.21 -5.69 16.18
CA LEU A 109 -16.19 -5.28 17.15
C LEU A 109 -15.12 -6.38 17.31
N LYS A 110 -15.52 -7.66 17.37
CA LYS A 110 -14.62 -8.80 17.49
C LYS A 110 -13.71 -9.01 16.28
N GLU A 111 -14.17 -8.69 15.08
CA GLU A 111 -13.32 -8.68 13.89
C GLU A 111 -12.28 -7.53 13.95
N ILE A 112 -12.69 -6.38 14.47
CA ILE A 112 -11.82 -5.23 14.69
C ILE A 112 -10.77 -5.51 15.77
N GLU A 113 -11.16 -6.16 16.89
CA GLU A 113 -10.22 -6.62 17.91
C GLU A 113 -9.13 -7.51 17.31
N ALA A 114 -9.52 -8.48 16.48
CA ALA A 114 -8.56 -9.33 15.77
C ALA A 114 -7.61 -8.52 14.88
N ASN A 115 -8.16 -7.58 14.10
CA ASN A 115 -7.39 -6.74 13.19
C ASN A 115 -6.44 -5.78 13.93
N LEU A 116 -6.84 -5.26 15.10
CA LEU A 116 -6.04 -4.37 15.96
C LEU A 116 -5.13 -5.14 16.93
N LEU A 117 -4.98 -6.46 16.76
CA LEU A 117 -4.12 -7.33 17.56
C LEU A 117 -4.52 -7.44 19.04
N MET A 118 -5.76 -7.20 19.35
CA MET A 118 -6.30 -7.37 20.69
C MET A 118 -6.72 -8.83 20.93
N ASP A 119 -6.91 -9.21 22.18
CA ASP A 119 -7.55 -10.49 22.50
C ASP A 119 -8.99 -10.47 22.01
N ILE A 120 -9.43 -11.57 21.38
CA ILE A 120 -10.80 -11.74 20.93
C ILE A 120 -11.54 -12.51 22.01
N THR A 121 -12.38 -11.80 22.78
CA THR A 121 -13.10 -12.39 23.92
C THR A 121 -14.59 -12.41 23.61
N GLU A 122 -15.21 -13.60 23.66
CA GLU A 122 -16.66 -13.78 23.66
C GLU A 122 -17.08 -14.36 25.02
N SER A 123 -18.27 -14.02 25.50
CA SER A 123 -18.80 -14.55 26.77
C SER A 123 -19.14 -16.03 26.64
N THR A 124 -18.90 -16.80 27.68
CA THR A 124 -19.38 -18.18 27.82
C THR A 124 -20.77 -18.25 28.45
N VAL A 125 -21.24 -17.15 29.08
CA VAL A 125 -22.59 -17.01 29.59
C VAL A 125 -23.57 -16.83 28.43
N SER A 126 -24.61 -17.66 28.39
CA SER A 126 -25.66 -17.55 27.36
C SER A 126 -26.49 -16.29 27.54
N PHE A 127 -26.75 -15.57 26.45
CA PHE A 127 -27.69 -14.45 26.47
C PHE A 127 -29.18 -14.88 26.61
N ASP A 128 -29.44 -16.17 26.46
CA ASP A 128 -30.77 -16.80 26.62
C ASP A 128 -30.88 -17.57 27.94
N ILE A 129 -30.05 -17.20 28.95
CA ILE A 129 -30.10 -17.79 30.28
C ILE A 129 -31.48 -17.60 30.92
N ASP A 130 -31.99 -18.61 31.62
CA ASP A 130 -33.34 -18.65 32.14
C ASP A 130 -33.45 -18.34 33.66
N HIS A 131 -32.37 -17.81 34.24
CA HIS A 131 -32.30 -17.38 35.62
C HIS A 131 -31.48 -16.08 35.74
N PRO A 132 -31.62 -15.30 36.84
CA PRO A 132 -30.76 -14.15 37.14
C PRO A 132 -29.29 -14.60 37.27
N TRP A 133 -28.36 -13.72 36.85
CA TRP A 133 -26.93 -14.03 36.98
C TRP A 133 -26.54 -14.31 38.42
N ASN A 134 -25.87 -15.40 38.65
CA ASN A 134 -25.12 -15.61 39.89
C ASN A 134 -23.83 -14.75 39.90
N GLU A 135 -23.12 -14.72 41.02
CA GLU A 135 -21.93 -13.88 41.17
C GLU A 135 -20.82 -14.21 40.13
N GLN A 136 -20.65 -15.46 39.76
CA GLN A 136 -19.65 -15.87 38.76
C GLN A 136 -20.05 -15.39 37.35
N GLU A 137 -21.32 -15.60 36.98
CA GLU A 137 -21.87 -15.17 35.69
C GLU A 137 -21.86 -13.65 35.57
N TYR A 138 -22.23 -12.93 36.63
CA TYR A 138 -22.14 -11.47 36.67
C TYR A 138 -20.70 -10.98 36.46
N ASN A 139 -19.73 -11.57 37.17
CA ASN A 139 -18.32 -11.19 37.02
C ASN A 139 -17.79 -11.47 35.61
N GLU A 140 -18.23 -12.57 34.97
CA GLU A 140 -17.87 -12.89 33.60
C GLU A 140 -18.50 -11.88 32.61
N MET A 141 -19.78 -11.57 32.76
CA MET A 141 -20.46 -10.58 31.89
C MET A 141 -19.87 -9.19 32.09
N LEU A 142 -19.54 -8.80 33.32
CA LEU A 142 -18.86 -7.54 33.62
C LEU A 142 -17.47 -7.49 32.99
N TYR A 143 -16.71 -8.58 33.02
CA TYR A 143 -15.42 -8.68 32.38
C TYR A 143 -15.57 -8.56 30.86
N TYR A 144 -16.49 -9.31 30.26
CA TYR A 144 -16.77 -9.29 28.83
C TYR A 144 -17.18 -7.90 28.34
N CYS A 145 -18.21 -7.29 28.96
CA CYS A 145 -18.66 -5.95 28.59
C CYS A 145 -17.56 -4.88 28.80
N THR A 146 -16.75 -5.04 29.85
CA THR A 146 -15.59 -4.15 30.09
C THR A 146 -14.59 -4.26 28.94
N LYS A 147 -14.29 -5.47 28.45
CA LYS A 147 -13.38 -5.71 27.31
C LYS A 147 -13.92 -5.07 26.04
N ASP A 148 -15.20 -5.15 25.78
CA ASP A 148 -15.83 -4.46 24.64
C ASP A 148 -15.64 -2.95 24.70
N VAL A 149 -15.82 -2.35 25.89
CA VAL A 149 -15.57 -0.92 26.07
C VAL A 149 -14.08 -0.57 25.96
N GLU A 150 -13.17 -1.43 26.48
CA GLU A 150 -11.73 -1.24 26.33
C GLU A 150 -11.29 -1.29 24.86
N ALA A 151 -11.90 -2.14 24.04
CA ALA A 151 -11.62 -2.23 22.62
C ALA A 151 -11.97 -0.96 21.83
N LEU A 152 -12.90 -0.15 22.34
CA LEU A 152 -13.25 1.10 21.69
C LEU A 152 -12.13 2.15 21.74
N PHE A 153 -11.20 2.10 22.70
CA PHE A 153 -10.12 3.09 22.79
C PHE A 153 -9.18 3.04 21.60
N PRO A 154 -8.51 1.91 21.29
CA PRO A 154 -7.63 1.81 20.13
C PRO A 154 -8.40 2.00 18.81
N LEU A 155 -9.66 1.56 18.74
CA LEU A 155 -10.50 1.78 17.57
C LEU A 155 -10.79 3.29 17.35
N PHE A 156 -11.15 4.02 18.41
CA PHE A 156 -11.38 5.45 18.34
C PHE A 156 -10.10 6.20 17.93
N GLU A 157 -8.94 5.85 18.51
CA GLU A 157 -7.65 6.44 18.12
C GLU A 157 -7.32 6.14 16.65
N ALA A 158 -7.56 4.91 16.16
CA ALA A 158 -7.38 4.56 14.74
C ALA A 158 -8.30 5.38 13.81
N ARG A 159 -9.45 5.84 14.33
CA ARG A 159 -10.44 6.64 13.60
C ARG A 159 -10.44 8.13 13.96
N LYS A 160 -9.48 8.61 14.73
CA LYS A 160 -9.44 10.00 15.24
C LYS A 160 -9.53 11.04 14.13
N SER A 161 -8.78 10.83 13.02
CA SER A 161 -8.85 11.71 11.85
C SER A 161 -10.26 11.75 11.22
N TYR A 162 -10.95 10.60 11.17
CA TYR A 162 -12.34 10.55 10.71
C TYR A 162 -13.27 11.38 11.61
N PHE A 163 -13.20 11.19 12.92
CA PHE A 163 -14.04 11.93 13.87
C PHE A 163 -13.73 13.42 13.84
N LYS A 164 -12.45 13.80 13.77
CA LYS A 164 -12.04 15.19 13.62
C LYS A 164 -12.62 15.82 12.35
N THR A 165 -12.44 15.17 11.21
CA THR A 165 -12.96 15.64 9.92
C THR A 165 -14.48 15.86 9.97
N LYS A 166 -15.19 14.94 10.59
CA LYS A 166 -16.65 15.02 10.71
C LYS A 166 -17.10 16.09 11.71
N TYR A 167 -16.37 16.27 12.80
CA TYR A 167 -16.54 17.34 13.75
C TYR A 167 -16.39 18.71 13.05
N ASP A 168 -15.29 18.88 12.31
CA ASP A 168 -15.03 20.12 11.57
C ASP A 168 -16.11 20.38 10.52
N LEU A 169 -16.62 19.32 9.86
CA LEU A 169 -17.74 19.45 8.92
C LEU A 169 -19.04 19.91 9.61
N CYS A 170 -19.34 19.44 10.82
CA CYS A 170 -20.47 19.94 11.59
C CYS A 170 -20.30 21.43 11.93
N VAL A 171 -19.11 21.84 12.38
CA VAL A 171 -18.79 23.24 12.69
C VAL A 171 -18.95 24.12 11.42
N LEU A 172 -18.39 23.70 10.29
CA LEU A 172 -18.52 24.41 9.01
C LEU A 172 -19.98 24.50 8.55
N SER A 173 -20.81 23.53 8.92
CA SER A 173 -22.25 23.51 8.63
C SER A 173 -23.10 24.34 9.61
N GLY A 174 -22.48 24.95 10.62
CA GLY A 174 -23.18 25.76 11.63
C GLY A 174 -24.05 24.94 12.58
N ILE A 175 -23.74 23.66 12.81
CA ILE A 175 -24.50 22.77 13.68
C ILE A 175 -23.62 22.20 14.80
N ASP A 176 -24.24 21.95 15.97
CA ASP A 176 -23.51 21.40 17.10
C ASP A 176 -22.96 20.01 16.81
N PRO A 177 -21.60 19.80 16.79
CA PRO A 177 -20.99 18.52 16.54
C PRO A 177 -21.41 17.44 17.53
N ALA A 178 -21.63 17.78 18.82
CA ALA A 178 -21.97 16.78 19.84
C ALA A 178 -23.16 15.92 19.38
N TYR A 179 -24.25 16.54 18.96
CA TYR A 179 -25.50 15.87 18.58
C TYR A 179 -25.60 15.50 17.11
N ASN A 180 -24.73 16.03 16.25
CA ASN A 180 -24.87 15.86 14.80
C ASN A 180 -23.82 14.96 14.15
N MET A 181 -22.85 14.41 14.91
CA MET A 181 -21.89 13.42 14.40
C MET A 181 -22.55 12.18 13.78
N GLY A 182 -23.77 11.87 14.23
CA GLY A 182 -24.56 10.77 13.70
C GLY A 182 -25.15 11.00 12.31
N LEU A 183 -25.17 12.20 11.79
CA LEU A 183 -25.67 12.47 10.44
C LEU A 183 -24.70 11.86 9.41
N THR A 184 -25.24 11.36 8.29
CA THR A 184 -24.39 10.91 7.18
C THR A 184 -23.62 12.09 6.59
N ASN A 185 -22.45 11.82 6.01
CA ASN A 185 -21.68 12.85 5.31
C ASN A 185 -22.52 13.54 4.24
N ALA A 186 -23.36 12.77 3.54
CA ALA A 186 -24.34 13.26 2.56
C ALA A 186 -25.29 14.33 3.14
N LYS A 187 -25.82 14.09 4.34
CA LYS A 187 -26.74 15.03 4.98
C LYS A 187 -26.03 16.27 5.54
N LEU A 188 -24.81 16.10 6.03
CA LEU A 188 -23.95 17.20 6.47
C LEU A 188 -23.58 18.12 5.29
N CYS A 189 -23.21 17.55 4.15
CA CYS A 189 -22.91 18.32 2.93
C CYS A 189 -24.13 19.11 2.44
N ALA A 190 -25.32 18.49 2.46
CA ALA A 190 -26.57 19.19 2.09
C ALA A 190 -26.86 20.37 3.03
N LYS A 191 -26.65 20.19 4.34
CA LYS A 191 -26.78 21.28 5.32
C LYS A 191 -25.74 22.39 5.11
N PHE A 192 -24.48 22.02 4.93
CA PHE A 192 -23.42 22.98 4.62
C PHE A 192 -23.77 23.85 3.41
N LEU A 193 -24.29 23.24 2.34
CA LEU A 193 -24.65 23.93 1.10
C LEU A 193 -26.07 24.54 1.12
N GLU A 194 -26.76 24.45 2.24
CA GLU A 194 -28.14 24.98 2.42
C GLU A 194 -29.11 24.49 1.32
N ALA A 195 -28.91 23.23 0.89
CA ALA A 195 -29.69 22.65 -0.18
C ALA A 195 -31.14 22.39 0.24
N LYS A 196 -32.06 22.56 -0.72
CA LYS A 196 -33.49 22.20 -0.57
C LYS A 196 -33.95 21.49 -1.81
N LYS A 197 -34.40 20.25 -1.66
CA LYS A 197 -34.87 19.42 -2.77
C LYS A 197 -36.08 20.06 -3.46
N VAL A 198 -36.02 20.06 -4.79
CA VAL A 198 -37.10 20.49 -5.69
C VAL A 198 -37.26 19.40 -6.75
N ASP A 199 -38.49 18.97 -6.99
CA ASP A 199 -38.80 18.01 -8.05
C ASP A 199 -38.80 18.72 -9.41
N ARG A 200 -38.26 18.04 -10.45
CA ARG A 200 -38.08 18.56 -11.82
C ARG A 200 -38.30 17.45 -12.86
N ASP A 201 -38.66 17.85 -14.07
CA ASP A 201 -38.99 16.95 -15.20
C ASP A 201 -37.93 17.00 -16.32
N ASP A 202 -36.84 17.76 -16.15
CA ASP A 202 -35.80 17.99 -17.17
C ASP A 202 -34.53 17.12 -17.00
N GLU A 203 -34.65 15.97 -16.39
CA GLU A 203 -33.54 15.10 -16.01
C GLU A 203 -32.76 14.53 -17.19
N ARG A 204 -33.38 14.43 -18.38
CA ARG A 204 -32.77 13.87 -19.58
C ARG A 204 -32.08 14.89 -20.50
N GLU A 205 -32.01 16.14 -20.12
CA GLU A 205 -31.28 17.14 -20.87
C GLU A 205 -29.77 17.01 -20.67
N TYR A 206 -29.03 16.84 -21.73
CA TYR A 206 -27.58 16.83 -21.76
C TYR A 206 -27.08 17.62 -23.00
N THR A 207 -26.13 18.49 -22.80
CA THR A 207 -25.44 19.21 -23.86
C THR A 207 -23.94 19.07 -23.63
N ILE A 208 -23.21 18.67 -24.68
CA ILE A 208 -21.76 18.56 -24.60
C ILE A 208 -21.18 19.97 -24.45
N PRO A 209 -20.36 20.24 -23.42
CA PRO A 209 -19.74 21.54 -23.23
C PRO A 209 -18.85 21.94 -24.38
N SER A 210 -18.87 23.25 -24.76
CA SER A 210 -18.07 23.79 -25.85
C SER A 210 -16.54 23.73 -25.64
N THR A 211 -16.10 23.41 -24.42
CA THR A 211 -14.70 23.14 -24.09
C THR A 211 -14.20 21.81 -24.64
N ILE A 212 -15.10 20.90 -25.03
CA ILE A 212 -14.77 19.59 -25.61
C ILE A 212 -14.86 19.72 -27.15
N ASP A 213 -13.75 19.41 -27.81
CA ASP A 213 -13.76 19.27 -29.27
C ASP A 213 -14.28 17.88 -29.64
N ILE A 214 -15.50 17.81 -30.18
CA ILE A 214 -16.16 16.54 -30.52
C ILE A 214 -15.43 15.74 -31.60
N ASN A 215 -14.54 16.39 -32.40
CA ASN A 215 -13.73 15.70 -33.40
C ASN A 215 -12.70 14.75 -32.77
N TYR A 216 -12.36 15.00 -31.53
CA TYR A 216 -11.48 14.13 -30.73
C TYR A 216 -12.27 13.20 -29.79
N VAL A 217 -13.54 12.93 -30.03
CA VAL A 217 -14.30 11.93 -29.24
C VAL A 217 -14.74 10.78 -30.15
N PRO A 218 -14.48 9.54 -29.81
CA PRO A 218 -14.95 8.37 -30.57
C PRO A 218 -16.44 8.41 -30.81
N LYS A 219 -16.86 8.10 -32.03
CA LYS A 219 -18.28 8.14 -32.44
C LYS A 219 -19.15 7.18 -31.64
N GLU A 220 -18.60 6.07 -31.21
CA GLU A 220 -19.25 5.08 -30.38
C GLU A 220 -19.66 5.66 -29.03
N ILE A 221 -18.77 6.47 -28.41
CA ILE A 221 -19.02 7.15 -27.13
C ILE A 221 -20.09 8.24 -27.33
N LEU A 222 -19.99 9.03 -28.40
CA LEU A 222 -21.01 10.07 -28.71
C LEU A 222 -22.39 9.43 -28.87
N LYS A 223 -22.53 8.40 -29.69
CA LYS A 223 -23.79 7.68 -29.90
C LYS A 223 -24.33 7.07 -28.60
N PHE A 224 -23.47 6.57 -27.73
CA PHE A 224 -23.87 6.01 -26.45
C PHE A 224 -24.51 7.06 -25.54
N PHE A 225 -23.95 8.25 -25.47
CA PHE A 225 -24.50 9.34 -24.65
C PHE A 225 -25.69 10.06 -25.31
N GLU A 226 -25.79 10.11 -26.64
CA GLU A 226 -26.96 10.65 -27.37
C GLU A 226 -28.25 9.88 -27.04
N ARG A 227 -28.14 8.62 -26.59
CA ARG A 227 -29.29 7.81 -26.13
C ARG A 227 -30.14 8.45 -25.03
N VAL A 228 -29.61 9.43 -24.30
CA VAL A 228 -30.35 10.17 -23.28
C VAL A 228 -31.58 10.88 -23.87
N HIS A 229 -31.52 11.28 -25.13
CA HIS A 229 -32.61 11.97 -25.80
C HIS A 229 -33.69 11.03 -26.34
N ASP A 230 -33.42 9.72 -26.38
CA ASP A 230 -34.36 8.70 -26.80
C ASP A 230 -35.33 8.34 -25.65
N LYS A 231 -36.55 8.91 -25.73
CA LYS A 231 -37.60 8.69 -24.72
C LYS A 231 -38.17 7.26 -24.70
N THR A 232 -37.83 6.42 -25.68
CA THR A 232 -38.23 5.02 -25.70
C THR A 232 -37.39 4.15 -24.76
N ILE A 233 -36.20 4.60 -24.40
CA ILE A 233 -35.33 3.95 -23.44
C ILE A 233 -35.77 4.33 -22.02
N SER A 234 -35.98 3.36 -21.14
CA SER A 234 -36.30 3.64 -19.72
C SER A 234 -35.14 4.27 -18.98
N ASP A 235 -35.39 4.98 -17.86
CA ASP A 235 -34.35 5.52 -17.01
C ASP A 235 -33.47 4.42 -16.40
N GLU A 236 -34.09 3.30 -16.01
CA GLU A 236 -33.35 2.15 -15.50
C GLU A 236 -32.38 1.58 -16.54
N GLU A 237 -32.84 1.40 -17.80
CA GLU A 237 -31.98 0.94 -18.88
C GLU A 237 -30.87 1.94 -19.20
N LEU A 238 -31.16 3.24 -19.20
CA LEU A 238 -30.14 4.29 -19.43
C LEU A 238 -29.06 4.27 -18.35
N PHE A 239 -29.43 4.04 -17.07
CA PHE A 239 -28.49 4.02 -15.96
C PHE A 239 -27.70 2.71 -15.82
N THR A 240 -28.29 1.58 -16.20
CA THR A 240 -27.65 0.26 -16.07
C THR A 240 -26.85 -0.14 -17.29
N SER A 241 -27.10 0.51 -18.43
CA SER A 241 -26.38 0.22 -19.67
C SER A 241 -24.92 0.66 -19.62
N LYS A 242 -24.08 -0.09 -20.33
CA LYS A 242 -22.65 0.18 -20.48
C LYS A 242 -22.25 0.01 -21.95
N LEU A 243 -21.28 0.79 -22.39
CA LEU A 243 -20.60 0.64 -23.65
C LEU A 243 -19.27 -0.07 -23.39
N GLU A 244 -19.14 -1.28 -23.91
CA GLU A 244 -17.89 -2.05 -23.92
C GLU A 244 -17.31 -2.03 -25.34
N PHE A 245 -16.08 -1.57 -25.49
CA PHE A 245 -15.41 -1.58 -26.79
C PHE A 245 -13.90 -1.54 -26.63
N ASP A 246 -13.20 -1.86 -27.71
CA ASP A 246 -11.76 -1.73 -27.77
C ASP A 246 -11.40 -0.26 -28.00
N PHE A 247 -10.71 0.34 -27.03
CA PHE A 247 -10.26 1.72 -27.11
C PHE A 247 -8.73 1.74 -27.27
N HIS A 248 -8.25 1.95 -28.49
CA HIS A 248 -6.83 1.89 -28.84
C HIS A 248 -6.11 0.59 -28.42
N GLY A 249 -6.75 -0.57 -28.64
CA GLY A 249 -6.19 -1.86 -28.26
C GLY A 249 -6.40 -2.24 -26.80
N MET A 250 -7.12 -1.42 -26.04
CA MET A 250 -7.41 -1.66 -24.63
C MET A 250 -8.90 -1.91 -24.40
N PRO A 251 -9.29 -3.05 -23.82
CA PRO A 251 -10.69 -3.30 -23.41
C PRO A 251 -11.18 -2.23 -22.44
N SER A 252 -12.22 -1.52 -22.79
CA SER A 252 -12.74 -0.38 -22.04
C SER A 252 -14.24 -0.41 -21.87
N VAL A 253 -14.71 0.16 -20.77
CA VAL A 253 -16.12 0.25 -20.40
C VAL A 253 -16.46 1.69 -20.05
N PHE A 254 -17.47 2.25 -20.72
CA PHE A 254 -18.07 3.55 -20.43
C PHE A 254 -19.47 3.32 -19.88
N ALA A 255 -19.75 3.83 -18.70
CA ALA A 255 -20.99 3.56 -17.97
C ALA A 255 -21.38 4.73 -17.06
N SER A 256 -22.51 4.64 -16.39
CA SER A 256 -23.01 5.67 -15.47
C SER A 256 -22.08 5.93 -14.26
N GLY A 257 -21.12 5.03 -13.95
CA GLY A 257 -20.16 5.19 -12.88
C GLY A 257 -18.82 5.81 -13.27
N GLY A 258 -18.56 5.95 -14.57
CA GLY A 258 -17.28 6.45 -15.12
C GLY A 258 -16.73 5.55 -16.23
N ALA A 259 -15.57 5.95 -16.79
CA ALA A 259 -14.83 5.16 -17.76
C ALA A 259 -13.74 4.33 -17.06
N HIS A 260 -13.64 3.05 -17.41
CA HIS A 260 -12.65 2.14 -16.88
C HIS A 260 -12.13 1.22 -17.98
N GLY A 261 -10.82 1.02 -18.00
CA GLY A 261 -10.16 0.08 -18.89
C GLY A 261 -8.73 -0.14 -18.47
N ALA A 262 -8.19 -1.30 -18.79
CA ALA A 262 -6.78 -1.61 -18.56
C ALA A 262 -6.30 -2.68 -19.51
N LEU A 263 -5.05 -2.58 -19.99
CA LEU A 263 -4.41 -3.68 -20.69
C LEU A 263 -4.22 -4.86 -19.71
N PRO A 264 -4.74 -6.04 -20.05
CA PRO A 264 -4.58 -7.20 -19.18
C PRO A 264 -3.11 -7.66 -19.14
N ASN A 265 -2.65 -8.03 -17.95
CA ASN A 265 -1.31 -8.57 -17.71
C ASN A 265 -0.17 -7.66 -18.21
N TYR A 266 -0.34 -6.34 -18.15
CA TYR A 266 0.67 -5.37 -18.58
C TYR A 266 1.81 -5.29 -17.54
N ARG A 267 3.04 -5.21 -18.04
CA ARG A 267 4.27 -5.10 -17.24
C ARG A 267 5.20 -4.09 -17.87
N TYR A 268 5.80 -3.26 -17.03
CA TYR A 268 6.83 -2.31 -17.42
C TYR A 268 7.86 -2.17 -16.30
N ASP A 269 9.11 -2.09 -16.68
CA ASP A 269 10.24 -1.76 -15.82
C ASP A 269 11.14 -0.79 -16.60
N GLU A 270 11.31 0.42 -16.07
CA GLU A 270 12.09 1.48 -16.71
C GLU A 270 13.55 1.06 -16.94
N LYS A 271 14.13 0.28 -16.00
CA LYS A 271 15.51 -0.19 -16.10
C LYS A 271 15.73 -1.10 -17.32
N LEU A 272 14.70 -1.84 -17.69
CA LEU A 272 14.74 -2.75 -18.87
C LEU A 272 14.30 -2.04 -20.14
N ASN A 273 13.65 -0.87 -20.04
CA ASN A 273 13.09 -0.13 -21.17
C ASN A 273 13.46 1.37 -21.10
N PRO A 274 14.74 1.74 -21.15
CA PRO A 274 15.19 3.13 -20.90
C PRO A 274 14.70 4.13 -21.93
N ASN A 275 14.36 3.70 -23.14
CA ASN A 275 13.88 4.54 -24.23
C ASN A 275 12.36 4.78 -24.19
N ILE A 276 11.67 4.14 -23.25
CA ILE A 276 10.23 4.26 -23.08
C ILE A 276 9.95 4.92 -21.74
N VAL A 277 8.84 5.63 -21.63
CA VAL A 277 8.31 6.15 -20.37
C VAL A 277 6.86 5.73 -20.24
N VAL A 278 6.48 5.31 -19.04
CA VAL A 278 5.09 5.18 -18.64
C VAL A 278 4.75 6.34 -17.72
N ILE A 279 3.68 7.04 -18.03
CA ILE A 279 3.24 8.23 -17.31
C ILE A 279 1.74 8.14 -17.06
N ASN A 280 1.33 8.51 -15.86
CA ASN A 280 -0.07 8.73 -15.52
C ASN A 280 -0.36 10.22 -15.47
N VAL A 281 -1.46 10.64 -16.04
CA VAL A 281 -2.01 11.99 -15.89
C VAL A 281 -3.38 11.90 -15.24
N ASP A 282 -3.57 12.61 -14.14
CA ASP A 282 -4.84 12.69 -13.43
C ASP A 282 -5.37 14.13 -13.48
N TYR A 283 -6.67 14.29 -13.69
CA TYR A 283 -7.30 15.61 -13.52
C TYR A 283 -7.30 16.02 -12.04
N SER A 284 -6.80 17.20 -11.77
CA SER A 284 -6.84 17.77 -10.42
C SER A 284 -8.27 18.08 -10.01
N SER A 285 -8.88 17.22 -9.19
CA SER A 285 -10.25 17.41 -8.69
C SER A 285 -11.30 17.52 -9.81
N LEU A 286 -11.33 16.59 -10.77
CA LEU A 286 -12.20 16.61 -11.96
C LEU A 286 -13.65 16.96 -11.63
N TYR A 287 -14.35 16.13 -10.86
CA TYR A 287 -15.77 16.34 -10.58
C TYR A 287 -16.06 17.64 -9.80
N PRO A 288 -15.28 18.04 -8.79
CA PRO A 288 -15.41 19.36 -8.20
C PRO A 288 -15.33 20.53 -9.18
N HIS A 289 -14.45 20.47 -10.17
CA HIS A 289 -14.37 21.51 -11.19
C HIS A 289 -15.58 21.50 -12.13
N LEU A 290 -16.03 20.31 -12.58
CA LEU A 290 -17.23 20.18 -13.39
C LEU A 290 -18.50 20.69 -12.68
N LEU A 291 -18.54 20.55 -11.35
CA LEU A 291 -19.64 21.12 -10.55
C LEU A 291 -19.55 22.65 -10.43
N ALA A 292 -18.34 23.19 -10.24
CA ALA A 292 -18.11 24.57 -9.81
C ALA A 292 -17.89 25.58 -10.92
N LEU A 293 -17.15 25.19 -11.99
CA LEU A 293 -16.72 26.13 -13.04
C LEU A 293 -17.90 26.63 -13.89
N PRO A 294 -17.91 27.91 -14.28
CA PRO A 294 -18.97 28.48 -15.09
C PRO A 294 -19.18 27.80 -16.44
N GLU A 295 -18.13 27.23 -17.03
CA GLU A 295 -18.14 26.50 -18.30
C GLU A 295 -18.98 25.22 -18.22
N TYR A 296 -19.17 24.66 -17.03
CA TYR A 296 -19.90 23.40 -16.77
C TYR A 296 -21.11 23.64 -15.88
N ASN A 297 -20.88 24.12 -14.64
CA ASN A 297 -21.90 24.48 -13.65
C ASN A 297 -22.93 23.37 -13.40
N PHE A 298 -22.45 22.11 -13.30
CA PHE A 298 -23.30 20.94 -13.07
C PHE A 298 -23.66 20.72 -11.60
N ILE A 299 -23.29 21.65 -10.73
CA ILE A 299 -23.66 21.60 -9.33
C ILE A 299 -25.17 21.58 -9.16
N SER A 300 -25.64 20.84 -8.15
CA SER A 300 -27.07 20.73 -7.85
C SER A 300 -27.79 22.10 -7.83
N ARG A 301 -28.85 22.17 -8.60
CA ARG A 301 -29.73 23.33 -8.68
C ARG A 301 -30.54 23.58 -7.37
N ASN A 302 -30.42 22.66 -6.42
CA ASN A 302 -31.06 22.75 -5.11
C ASN A 302 -30.26 23.59 -4.10
N ILE A 303 -29.02 23.97 -4.44
CA ILE A 303 -28.15 24.79 -3.60
C ILE A 303 -28.56 26.25 -3.71
N LYS A 304 -28.68 26.93 -2.58
CA LYS A 304 -29.05 28.33 -2.49
C LYS A 304 -27.97 29.27 -3.04
N ASP A 305 -26.72 29.08 -2.60
CA ASP A 305 -25.55 29.84 -3.02
C ASP A 305 -24.48 28.91 -3.60
N LYS A 306 -24.36 28.92 -4.92
CA LYS A 306 -23.37 28.10 -5.64
C LYS A 306 -21.94 28.61 -5.44
N ASN A 307 -21.72 29.88 -5.13
CA ASN A 307 -20.40 30.43 -4.88
C ASN A 307 -19.77 29.78 -3.66
N LYS A 308 -20.55 29.41 -2.64
CA LYS A 308 -20.06 28.69 -1.46
C LYS A 308 -19.31 27.39 -1.82
N TYR A 309 -19.78 26.66 -2.82
CA TYR A 309 -19.10 25.46 -3.31
C TYR A 309 -17.81 25.81 -4.06
N TYR A 310 -17.85 26.81 -4.93
CA TYR A 310 -16.67 27.30 -5.66
C TYR A 310 -15.59 27.79 -4.68
N ASP A 311 -15.94 28.60 -3.71
CA ASP A 311 -15.01 29.10 -2.67
C ASP A 311 -14.40 27.95 -1.86
N THR A 312 -15.20 26.91 -1.56
CA THR A 312 -14.73 25.70 -0.89
C THR A 312 -13.68 24.97 -1.73
N LEU A 313 -13.89 24.88 -3.06
CA LEU A 313 -12.91 24.30 -3.98
C LEU A 313 -11.61 25.10 -3.98
N GLN A 314 -11.69 26.43 -4.14
CA GLN A 314 -10.51 27.31 -4.15
C GLN A 314 -9.73 27.21 -2.83
N ARG A 315 -10.44 27.24 -1.69
CA ARG A 315 -9.81 27.10 -0.37
C ARG A 315 -9.12 25.74 -0.22
N ARG A 316 -9.74 24.65 -0.67
CA ARG A 316 -9.11 23.34 -0.64
C ARG A 316 -7.84 23.28 -1.50
N LEU A 317 -7.88 23.84 -2.72
CA LEU A 317 -6.71 23.86 -3.61
C LEU A 317 -5.56 24.67 -3.00
N GLN A 318 -5.86 25.80 -2.35
CA GLN A 318 -4.89 26.59 -1.60
C GLN A 318 -4.25 25.75 -0.47
N LEU A 319 -5.06 25.12 0.39
CA LEU A 319 -4.56 24.29 1.50
C LEU A 319 -3.74 23.07 1.01
N LYS A 320 -4.11 22.50 -0.15
CA LYS A 320 -3.33 21.44 -0.79
C LYS A 320 -1.95 21.94 -1.19
N HIS A 321 -1.88 23.12 -1.80
CA HIS A 321 -0.63 23.77 -2.20
C HIS A 321 0.25 24.14 -0.99
N GLU A 322 -0.37 24.61 0.10
CA GLU A 322 0.30 24.92 1.37
C GLU A 322 0.74 23.66 2.14
N GLY A 323 0.44 22.44 1.66
CA GLY A 323 0.77 21.18 2.33
C GLY A 323 -0.06 20.87 3.59
N LYS A 324 -1.12 21.63 3.87
CA LYS A 324 -2.01 21.49 5.04
C LYS A 324 -2.98 20.31 4.87
N LYS A 325 -2.44 19.10 4.99
CA LYS A 325 -3.17 17.86 4.68
C LYS A 325 -4.41 17.64 5.52
N GLU A 326 -4.39 17.96 6.81
CA GLU A 326 -5.52 17.74 7.71
C GLU A 326 -6.64 18.78 7.52
N GLU A 327 -6.30 20.04 7.36
CA GLU A 327 -7.27 21.12 7.20
C GLU A 327 -8.08 20.99 5.90
N GLN A 328 -7.51 20.42 4.84
CA GLN A 328 -8.22 20.19 3.59
C GLN A 328 -9.22 19.02 3.62
N LEU A 329 -9.13 18.10 4.60
CA LEU A 329 -9.96 16.88 4.62
C LEU A 329 -11.46 17.15 4.68
N PRO A 330 -11.98 18.03 5.55
CA PRO A 330 -13.40 18.36 5.58
C PRO A 330 -13.88 18.96 4.26
N LEU A 331 -13.07 19.84 3.65
CA LEU A 331 -13.40 20.48 2.36
C LEU A 331 -13.39 19.45 1.22
N LYS A 332 -12.40 18.52 1.21
CA LYS A 332 -12.36 17.41 0.26
C LYS A 332 -13.59 16.52 0.39
N LEU A 333 -14.04 16.26 1.62
CA LEU A 333 -15.23 15.47 1.88
C LEU A 333 -16.48 16.14 1.32
N ILE A 334 -16.66 17.45 1.57
CA ILE A 334 -17.78 18.23 1.01
C ILE A 334 -17.80 18.12 -0.51
N LEU A 335 -16.66 18.42 -1.15
CA LEU A 335 -16.57 18.50 -2.59
C LEU A 335 -16.89 17.16 -3.27
N ASN A 336 -16.33 16.06 -2.78
CA ASN A 336 -16.55 14.74 -3.37
C ASN A 336 -17.95 14.19 -3.05
N THR A 337 -18.45 14.40 -1.83
CA THR A 337 -19.77 13.91 -1.40
C THR A 337 -20.89 14.60 -2.18
N THR A 338 -20.75 15.89 -2.52
CA THR A 338 -21.76 16.65 -3.26
C THR A 338 -22.13 15.97 -4.57
N TYR A 339 -21.15 15.50 -5.35
CA TYR A 339 -21.42 14.75 -6.58
C TYR A 339 -22.25 13.48 -6.33
N GLY A 340 -21.79 12.65 -5.38
CA GLY A 340 -22.50 11.39 -5.04
C GLY A 340 -23.94 11.61 -4.54
N CYS A 341 -24.17 12.73 -3.83
CA CYS A 341 -25.49 13.09 -3.33
C CYS A 341 -26.47 13.49 -4.41
N GLN A 342 -26.00 14.00 -5.55
CA GLN A 342 -26.88 14.40 -6.66
C GLN A 342 -27.64 13.20 -7.26
N ASN A 343 -27.14 11.97 -7.12
CA ASN A 343 -27.85 10.74 -7.53
C ASN A 343 -28.71 10.11 -6.43
N ASN A 344 -28.68 10.65 -5.21
CA ASN A 344 -29.44 10.09 -4.09
C ASN A 344 -30.78 10.77 -3.92
N LYS A 345 -31.88 10.11 -4.33
CA LYS A 345 -33.24 10.61 -4.27
C LYS A 345 -33.73 11.04 -2.87
N TYR A 346 -33.05 10.56 -1.81
CA TYR A 346 -33.39 10.90 -0.43
C TYR A 346 -32.59 12.07 0.12
N ASN A 347 -31.68 12.67 -0.69
CA ASN A 347 -30.85 13.80 -0.27
C ASN A 347 -31.37 15.11 -0.84
N ASP A 348 -31.24 16.21 -0.07
CA ASP A 348 -31.64 17.54 -0.51
C ASP A 348 -30.82 18.06 -1.72
N LEU A 349 -29.63 17.48 -1.97
CA LEU A 349 -28.82 17.78 -3.15
C LEU A 349 -29.26 17.01 -4.40
N TYR A 350 -30.32 16.17 -4.35
CA TYR A 350 -30.76 15.35 -5.46
C TYR A 350 -31.02 16.16 -6.73
N ASP A 351 -30.18 15.93 -7.72
CA ASP A 351 -30.26 16.53 -9.07
C ASP A 351 -29.62 15.56 -10.08
N PRO A 352 -30.38 14.55 -10.55
CA PRO A 352 -29.85 13.52 -11.42
C PRO A 352 -29.32 14.06 -12.77
N LYS A 353 -29.85 15.19 -13.27
CA LYS A 353 -29.32 15.89 -14.43
C LYS A 353 -27.87 16.37 -14.17
N GLY A 354 -27.64 17.05 -13.04
CA GLY A 354 -26.31 17.50 -12.67
C GLY A 354 -25.33 16.34 -12.48
N ALA A 355 -25.77 15.26 -11.82
CA ALA A 355 -24.94 14.06 -11.63
C ALA A 355 -24.53 13.40 -12.96
N ARG A 356 -25.49 13.21 -13.86
CA ARG A 356 -25.25 12.61 -15.17
C ARG A 356 -24.33 13.47 -16.02
N ASN A 357 -24.61 14.76 -16.09
CA ASN A 357 -23.81 15.70 -16.88
C ASN A 357 -22.36 15.74 -16.38
N THR A 358 -22.15 15.68 -15.06
CA THR A 358 -20.80 15.58 -14.47
C THR A 358 -20.09 14.30 -14.90
N CYS A 359 -20.74 13.15 -14.75
CA CYS A 359 -20.13 11.86 -15.05
C CYS A 359 -19.83 11.70 -16.54
N TRP A 360 -20.76 12.06 -17.40
CA TRP A 360 -20.59 11.93 -18.84
C TRP A 360 -19.58 12.92 -19.41
N THR A 361 -19.62 14.17 -18.96
CA THR A 361 -18.60 15.15 -19.33
C THR A 361 -17.21 14.72 -18.90
N GLY A 362 -17.04 14.16 -17.69
CA GLY A 362 -15.77 13.61 -17.26
C GLY A 362 -15.25 12.51 -18.18
N GLN A 363 -16.14 11.60 -18.64
CA GLN A 363 -15.78 10.54 -19.59
C GLN A 363 -15.44 11.09 -20.98
N LEU A 364 -16.16 12.11 -21.45
CA LEU A 364 -15.87 12.76 -22.72
C LEU A 364 -14.53 13.51 -22.69
N LEU A 365 -14.21 14.19 -21.58
CA LEU A 365 -12.91 14.85 -21.38
C LEU A 365 -11.78 13.82 -21.40
N LEU A 366 -11.96 12.68 -20.73
CA LEU A 366 -10.97 11.60 -20.71
C LEU A 366 -10.76 11.00 -22.11
N ALA A 367 -11.86 10.75 -22.85
CA ALA A 367 -11.80 10.24 -24.21
C ALA A 367 -11.14 11.24 -25.18
N SER A 368 -11.53 12.53 -25.12
CA SER A 368 -10.95 13.58 -25.96
C SER A 368 -9.46 13.78 -25.68
N MET A 369 -9.03 13.79 -24.41
CA MET A 369 -7.62 13.86 -24.05
C MET A 369 -6.85 12.67 -24.62
N THR A 370 -7.41 11.46 -24.53
CA THR A 370 -6.78 10.26 -25.08
C THR A 370 -6.56 10.40 -26.59
N GLU A 371 -7.58 10.82 -27.33
CA GLU A 371 -7.48 10.99 -28.78
C GLU A 371 -6.46 12.06 -29.17
N GLU A 372 -6.40 13.19 -28.46
CA GLU A 372 -5.42 14.24 -28.70
C GLU A 372 -3.98 13.76 -28.41
N VAL A 373 -3.78 13.01 -27.34
CA VAL A 373 -2.49 12.40 -26.99
C VAL A 373 -2.05 11.38 -28.05
N PHE A 374 -2.97 10.61 -28.64
CA PHE A 374 -2.65 9.68 -29.72
C PHE A 374 -2.19 10.33 -31.01
N GLN A 375 -2.46 11.63 -31.23
CA GLN A 375 -1.92 12.38 -32.40
C GLN A 375 -0.38 12.51 -32.35
N ILE A 376 0.22 12.40 -31.17
CA ILE A 376 1.69 12.41 -31.00
C ILE A 376 2.35 11.25 -31.76
N GLY A 377 1.65 10.10 -31.86
CA GLY A 377 2.16 8.86 -32.48
C GLY A 377 3.11 8.10 -31.53
N GLY A 378 3.11 6.79 -31.65
CA GLY A 378 3.92 5.90 -30.79
C GLY A 378 3.39 5.75 -29.36
N VAL A 379 2.19 6.25 -29.08
CA VAL A 379 1.52 6.15 -27.79
C VAL A 379 0.78 4.82 -27.67
N LYS A 380 0.82 4.22 -26.48
CA LYS A 380 0.05 3.04 -26.14
C LYS A 380 -0.74 3.29 -24.87
N LEU A 381 -2.04 3.03 -24.93
CA LEU A 381 -2.95 3.18 -23.79
C LEU A 381 -2.80 2.00 -22.84
N ILE A 382 -2.54 2.27 -21.56
CA ILE A 382 -2.31 1.25 -20.53
C ILE A 382 -3.51 1.11 -19.61
N GLN A 383 -4.03 2.25 -19.13
CA GLN A 383 -5.18 2.25 -18.20
C GLN A 383 -5.95 3.57 -18.32
N ILE A 384 -7.26 3.50 -18.19
CA ILE A 384 -8.13 4.63 -17.86
C ILE A 384 -8.95 4.30 -16.61
N ASN A 385 -9.12 5.29 -15.73
CA ASN A 385 -9.81 5.09 -14.47
C ASN A 385 -10.45 6.37 -13.95
N THR A 386 -11.66 6.65 -14.42
CA THR A 386 -12.54 7.75 -14.00
C THR A 386 -11.97 9.15 -14.29
N ASP A 387 -10.83 9.52 -13.74
CA ASP A 387 -10.19 10.84 -13.79
C ASP A 387 -8.72 10.80 -14.22
N GLY A 388 -8.22 9.61 -14.57
CA GLY A 388 -6.82 9.40 -14.94
C GLY A 388 -6.64 8.56 -16.19
N LEU A 389 -5.53 8.85 -16.86
CA LEU A 389 -5.05 8.23 -18.09
C LEU A 389 -3.60 7.82 -17.91
N MET A 390 -3.31 6.52 -18.03
CA MET A 390 -1.95 5.99 -18.02
C MET A 390 -1.57 5.53 -19.42
N ILE A 391 -0.44 6.00 -19.89
CA ILE A 391 0.09 5.68 -21.22
C ILE A 391 1.56 5.28 -21.18
N GLU A 392 1.98 4.59 -22.22
CA GLU A 392 3.37 4.31 -22.57
C GLU A 392 3.69 5.10 -23.87
N LEU A 393 4.85 5.75 -23.91
CA LEU A 393 5.33 6.46 -25.10
C LEU A 393 6.86 6.49 -25.16
N PRO A 394 7.47 6.71 -26.36
CA PRO A 394 8.89 6.96 -26.48
C PRO A 394 9.32 8.17 -25.62
N ARG A 395 10.41 8.01 -24.85
CA ARG A 395 10.89 9.04 -23.90
C ARG A 395 11.16 10.38 -24.58
N GLU A 396 11.63 10.37 -25.82
CA GLU A 396 11.87 11.57 -26.62
C GLU A 396 10.61 12.39 -26.89
N LYS A 397 9.44 11.76 -26.83
CA LYS A 397 8.11 12.40 -27.05
C LYS A 397 7.48 12.96 -25.79
N LEU A 398 8.10 12.78 -24.64
CA LEU A 398 7.58 13.26 -23.35
C LEU A 398 7.34 14.79 -23.32
N PRO A 399 8.23 15.66 -23.88
CA PRO A 399 7.96 17.10 -23.95
C PRO A 399 6.72 17.45 -24.77
N GLU A 400 6.52 16.78 -25.92
CA GLU A 400 5.33 16.94 -26.76
C GLU A 400 4.05 16.51 -26.02
N TYR A 401 4.14 15.40 -25.28
CA TYR A 401 3.05 14.92 -24.43
C TYR A 401 2.62 15.96 -23.38
N TYR A 402 3.57 16.55 -22.65
CA TYR A 402 3.26 17.61 -21.70
C TYR A 402 2.63 18.83 -22.38
N GLU A 403 3.10 19.20 -23.57
CA GLU A 403 2.54 20.33 -24.32
C GLU A 403 1.09 20.07 -24.71
N VAL A 404 0.76 18.88 -25.22
CA VAL A 404 -0.61 18.47 -25.56
C VAL A 404 -1.52 18.50 -24.32
N CYS A 405 -1.11 17.85 -23.23
CA CYS A 405 -1.89 17.80 -22.00
C CYS A 405 -2.09 19.19 -21.37
N ASN A 406 -1.08 20.07 -21.40
CA ASN A 406 -1.19 21.42 -20.87
C ASN A 406 -2.14 22.29 -21.71
N LYS A 407 -2.03 22.23 -23.04
CA LYS A 407 -2.97 22.93 -23.94
C LYS A 407 -4.41 22.44 -23.73
N PHE A 408 -4.58 21.14 -23.57
CA PHE A 408 -5.87 20.55 -23.24
C PHE A 408 -6.40 21.08 -21.90
N SER A 409 -5.58 21.06 -20.87
CA SER A 409 -5.89 21.55 -19.51
C SER A 409 -6.31 23.04 -19.53
N GLU A 410 -5.59 23.89 -20.28
CA GLU A 410 -5.92 25.32 -20.46
C GLU A 410 -7.29 25.51 -21.11
N ARG A 411 -7.60 24.74 -22.16
CA ARG A 411 -8.87 24.80 -22.89
C ARG A 411 -10.04 24.39 -22.01
N VAL A 412 -9.89 23.30 -21.25
CA VAL A 412 -10.96 22.76 -20.38
C VAL A 412 -11.01 23.40 -19.00
N LYS A 413 -10.06 24.26 -18.65
CA LYS A 413 -9.98 24.98 -17.36
C LYS A 413 -9.82 24.04 -16.14
N ILE A 414 -9.33 22.84 -16.34
CA ILE A 414 -9.11 21.85 -15.28
C ILE A 414 -7.64 21.44 -15.32
N GLY A 415 -6.93 21.66 -14.20
CA GLY A 415 -5.52 21.33 -14.10
C GLY A 415 -5.29 19.82 -14.11
N VAL A 416 -4.10 19.43 -14.51
CA VAL A 416 -3.64 18.03 -14.52
C VAL A 416 -2.42 17.86 -13.63
N GLU A 417 -2.27 16.65 -13.08
CA GLU A 417 -1.14 16.22 -12.26
C GLU A 417 -0.49 15.02 -12.94
N TYR A 418 0.83 14.90 -12.88
CA TYR A 418 1.58 13.86 -13.57
C TYR A 418 2.32 12.98 -12.57
N ASP A 419 2.29 11.67 -12.79
CA ASP A 419 3.11 10.70 -12.10
C ASP A 419 3.93 9.88 -13.11
N ILE A 420 5.26 9.94 -13.02
CA ILE A 420 6.13 9.03 -13.77
C ILE A 420 6.12 7.68 -13.10
N ILE A 421 5.92 6.63 -13.89
CA ILE A 421 5.88 5.25 -13.43
C ILE A 421 7.22 4.58 -13.76
N HIS A 422 7.93 4.12 -12.74
CA HIS A 422 9.23 3.47 -12.88
C HIS A 422 9.11 1.95 -13.05
N LYS A 423 8.11 1.35 -12.37
CA LYS A 423 7.79 -0.07 -12.53
C LYS A 423 6.30 -0.28 -12.28
N ILE A 424 5.64 -1.06 -13.11
CA ILE A 424 4.25 -1.48 -12.90
C ILE A 424 4.06 -2.94 -13.31
N ILE A 425 3.33 -3.67 -12.47
CA ILE A 425 2.80 -4.98 -12.78
C ILE A 425 1.30 -4.91 -12.58
N GLN A 426 0.56 -5.00 -13.68
CA GLN A 426 -0.88 -4.88 -13.73
C GLN A 426 -1.50 -6.15 -14.28
N ARG A 427 -2.42 -6.75 -13.52
CA ARG A 427 -3.28 -7.83 -14.01
C ARG A 427 -4.51 -7.27 -14.70
N ASP A 428 -5.16 -6.29 -14.07
CA ASP A 428 -6.34 -5.59 -14.55
C ASP A 428 -6.47 -4.23 -13.82
N VAL A 429 -7.51 -3.43 -14.15
CA VAL A 429 -7.75 -2.09 -13.59
C VAL A 429 -7.88 -2.05 -12.05
N ASN A 430 -8.22 -3.16 -11.42
CA ASN A 430 -8.40 -3.27 -9.97
C ASN A 430 -7.30 -4.07 -9.27
N ASN A 431 -6.36 -4.64 -10.02
CA ASN A 431 -5.28 -5.47 -9.48
C ASN A 431 -3.96 -5.07 -10.14
N TYR A 432 -3.22 -4.19 -9.49
CA TYR A 432 -1.90 -3.73 -9.92
C TYR A 432 -1.04 -3.29 -8.73
N ILE A 433 0.26 -3.27 -8.96
CA ILE A 433 1.24 -2.69 -8.05
C ILE A 433 2.26 -1.91 -8.86
N MET A 434 2.67 -0.73 -8.38
CA MET A 434 3.60 0.13 -9.11
C MET A 434 4.50 0.96 -8.19
N VAL A 435 5.66 1.33 -8.74
CA VAL A 435 6.57 2.36 -8.21
C VAL A 435 6.43 3.60 -9.08
N TYR A 436 6.20 4.75 -8.47
CA TYR A 436 5.96 6.01 -9.17
C TYR A 436 6.51 7.20 -8.40
N GLY A 437 6.67 8.34 -9.05
CA GLY A 437 7.08 9.60 -8.45
C GLY A 437 8.32 10.21 -9.12
N GLU A 438 8.92 11.19 -8.46
CA GLU A 438 10.16 11.82 -8.90
C GLU A 438 11.38 11.09 -8.34
N GLU A 439 12.51 11.18 -9.02
CA GLU A 439 13.78 10.62 -8.57
C GLU A 439 14.15 11.19 -7.17
N GLY A 440 14.45 10.32 -6.22
CA GLY A 440 14.64 10.68 -4.81
C GLY A 440 13.37 10.69 -3.93
N HIS A 441 12.16 10.63 -4.54
CA HIS A 441 10.88 10.61 -3.82
C HIS A 441 9.91 9.56 -4.39
N LEU A 442 10.38 8.33 -4.50
CA LEU A 442 9.61 7.23 -5.04
C LEU A 442 8.53 6.74 -4.06
N ASN A 443 7.36 6.46 -4.59
CA ASN A 443 6.21 5.95 -3.87
C ASN A 443 5.77 4.59 -4.42
N ILE A 444 5.12 3.79 -3.57
CA ILE A 444 4.53 2.52 -3.95
C ILE A 444 3.01 2.63 -3.85
N LYS A 445 2.31 2.23 -4.92
CA LYS A 445 0.85 2.12 -4.94
C LYS A 445 0.45 0.69 -5.29
N ALA A 446 -0.41 0.10 -4.48
CA ALA A 446 -0.93 -1.25 -4.70
C ALA A 446 -2.45 -1.23 -4.63
N LYS A 447 -3.12 -1.96 -5.52
CA LYS A 447 -4.57 -2.15 -5.56
C LYS A 447 -4.87 -3.63 -5.79
N GLY A 448 -5.84 -4.15 -5.07
CA GLY A 448 -6.27 -5.54 -5.16
C GLY A 448 -6.35 -6.23 -3.79
N GLY A 449 -7.16 -7.28 -3.72
CA GLY A 449 -7.41 -8.01 -2.47
C GLY A 449 -6.14 -8.64 -1.86
N CYS A 450 -5.19 -9.06 -2.71
CA CYS A 450 -3.90 -9.61 -2.26
C CYS A 450 -2.99 -8.58 -1.57
N PHE A 451 -3.29 -7.29 -1.68
CA PHE A 451 -2.56 -6.20 -1.03
C PHE A 451 -3.37 -5.50 0.08
N ALA A 452 -4.54 -6.03 0.45
CA ALA A 452 -5.42 -5.40 1.45
C ALA A 452 -4.76 -5.20 2.82
N SER A 453 -3.82 -6.08 3.18
CA SER A 453 -3.06 -6.02 4.44
C SER A 453 -1.58 -5.71 4.22
N LEU A 454 -1.22 -5.12 3.08
CA LEU A 454 0.17 -4.78 2.76
C LEU A 454 0.72 -3.75 3.76
N PRO A 455 1.81 -4.04 4.48
CA PRO A 455 2.51 -3.05 5.27
C PRO A 455 2.97 -1.87 4.41
N LYS A 456 3.14 -0.70 5.03
CA LYS A 456 3.70 0.45 4.30
C LYS A 456 5.14 0.14 3.89
N LEU A 457 5.36 0.00 2.60
CA LEU A 457 6.71 -0.11 2.03
C LEU A 457 7.25 1.29 1.73
N THR A 458 8.54 1.50 1.99
CA THR A 458 9.26 2.74 1.69
C THR A 458 10.54 2.38 0.95
N ILE A 459 10.82 3.07 -0.13
CA ILE A 459 12.09 2.97 -0.85
C ILE A 459 13.01 4.00 -0.23
N GLU A 460 14.12 3.55 0.35
CA GLU A 460 15.12 4.39 0.99
C GLU A 460 16.06 5.01 -0.05
N GLU A 461 16.83 6.03 0.34
CA GLU A 461 17.75 6.74 -0.56
C GLU A 461 18.83 5.82 -1.17
N ASP A 462 19.22 4.77 -0.46
CA ASP A 462 20.18 3.75 -0.93
C ASP A 462 19.53 2.69 -1.85
N GLY A 463 18.25 2.82 -2.16
CA GLY A 463 17.47 1.88 -2.98
C GLY A 463 17.00 0.65 -2.21
N SER A 464 17.32 0.51 -0.92
CA SER A 464 16.75 -0.56 -0.09
C SER A 464 15.26 -0.34 0.18
N VAL A 465 14.57 -1.39 0.59
CA VAL A 465 13.12 -1.33 0.85
C VAL A 465 12.82 -1.68 2.29
N SER A 466 12.43 -0.67 3.04
CA SER A 466 11.95 -0.85 4.40
C SER A 466 10.45 -1.17 4.42
N SER A 467 10.02 -1.79 5.50
CA SER A 467 8.61 -2.17 5.72
C SER A 467 8.19 -1.74 7.12
N LYS A 468 7.12 -0.96 7.20
CA LYS A 468 6.53 -0.57 8.47
C LYS A 468 5.16 -1.22 8.62
N TYR A 469 5.10 -2.26 9.44
CA TYR A 469 3.84 -2.91 9.80
C TYR A 469 3.09 -2.07 10.82
N LYS A 470 1.84 -1.74 10.49
CA LYS A 470 0.89 -1.10 11.38
C LYS A 470 -0.47 -1.78 11.20
N PRO A 471 -1.06 -2.34 12.25
CA PRO A 471 -2.39 -2.93 12.18
C PRO A 471 -3.42 -1.93 11.69
N ASP A 472 -4.30 -2.35 10.78
CA ASP A 472 -5.44 -1.56 10.30
C ASP A 472 -6.74 -2.24 10.75
N PHE A 473 -7.62 -1.49 11.37
CA PHE A 473 -8.90 -2.01 11.87
C PHE A 473 -9.80 -2.60 10.76
N LYS A 474 -9.59 -2.20 9.50
CA LYS A 474 -10.36 -2.68 8.34
C LYS A 474 -9.88 -4.03 7.83
N ALA A 475 -8.58 -4.26 7.82
CA ALA A 475 -7.99 -5.49 7.29
C ALA A 475 -6.60 -5.72 7.88
N ASN A 476 -6.39 -6.89 8.45
CA ASN A 476 -5.09 -7.32 8.95
C ASN A 476 -4.98 -8.84 8.90
N SER A 477 -5.09 -9.41 7.70
CA SER A 477 -4.94 -10.84 7.45
C SER A 477 -3.84 -11.10 6.46
N LEU A 478 -2.93 -12.04 6.79
CA LEU A 478 -1.89 -12.52 5.90
C LEU A 478 -0.94 -11.38 5.41
N ALA A 479 -0.64 -10.42 6.28
CA ALA A 479 0.19 -9.27 5.93
C ALA A 479 1.58 -9.68 5.43
N VAL A 480 2.17 -10.77 5.96
CA VAL A 480 3.44 -11.33 5.49
C VAL A 480 3.37 -11.82 4.05
N VAL A 481 2.23 -12.39 3.64
CA VAL A 481 1.99 -12.87 2.27
C VAL A 481 1.88 -11.69 1.30
N SER A 482 1.11 -10.66 1.69
CA SER A 482 0.99 -9.41 0.91
C SER A 482 2.34 -8.72 0.75
N GLU A 483 3.16 -8.66 1.81
CA GLU A 483 4.49 -8.06 1.78
C GLU A 483 5.46 -8.86 0.90
N ALA A 484 5.48 -10.19 1.05
CA ALA A 484 6.34 -11.06 0.24
C ALA A 484 5.98 -10.97 -1.24
N LEU A 485 4.68 -10.93 -1.56
CA LEU A 485 4.19 -10.74 -2.93
C LEU A 485 4.65 -9.38 -3.49
N ALA A 486 4.45 -8.29 -2.75
CA ALA A 486 4.82 -6.95 -3.19
C ALA A 486 6.33 -6.81 -3.43
N LYS A 487 7.16 -7.32 -2.50
CA LYS A 487 8.62 -7.32 -2.64
C LYS A 487 9.10 -8.19 -3.79
N TYR A 488 8.46 -9.33 -4.01
CA TYR A 488 8.76 -10.20 -5.16
C TYR A 488 8.45 -9.49 -6.49
N LEU A 489 7.27 -8.90 -6.62
CA LEU A 489 6.84 -8.27 -7.87
C LEU A 489 7.62 -6.99 -8.20
N LEU A 490 7.94 -6.17 -7.21
CA LEU A 490 8.58 -4.85 -7.45
C LEU A 490 10.10 -4.89 -7.39
N PHE A 491 10.67 -5.74 -6.54
CA PHE A 491 12.10 -5.70 -6.21
C PHE A 491 12.80 -7.05 -6.41
N ASP A 492 12.13 -7.99 -7.07
CA ASP A 492 12.63 -9.33 -7.36
C ASP A 492 13.16 -10.08 -6.12
N THR A 493 12.69 -9.65 -4.92
CA THR A 493 13.06 -10.29 -3.66
C THR A 493 12.39 -11.65 -3.55
N PRO A 494 13.13 -12.75 -3.35
CA PRO A 494 12.54 -14.07 -3.21
C PRO A 494 11.47 -14.10 -2.09
N ILE A 495 10.33 -14.74 -2.37
CA ILE A 495 9.22 -14.88 -1.42
C ILE A 495 9.69 -15.53 -0.12
N GLU A 496 10.50 -16.57 -0.25
CA GLU A 496 11.10 -17.32 0.86
C GLU A 496 11.93 -16.39 1.76
N LYS A 497 12.76 -15.51 1.16
CA LYS A 497 13.61 -14.58 1.91
C LYS A 497 12.78 -13.65 2.79
N THR A 498 11.68 -13.11 2.28
CA THR A 498 10.80 -12.23 3.05
C THR A 498 10.13 -12.99 4.20
N ILE A 499 9.55 -14.15 3.94
CA ILE A 499 8.77 -14.90 4.93
C ILE A 499 9.66 -15.55 5.99
N LEU A 500 10.79 -16.16 5.61
CA LEU A 500 11.67 -16.83 6.56
C LEU A 500 12.32 -15.86 7.55
N ASN A 501 12.64 -14.64 7.10
CA ASN A 501 13.29 -13.61 7.92
C ASN A 501 12.31 -12.78 8.75
N ASP A 502 11.00 -12.84 8.51
CA ASP A 502 10.02 -12.13 9.34
C ASP A 502 9.66 -12.95 10.58
N ASN A 503 9.82 -12.35 11.76
CA ASN A 503 9.49 -12.96 13.04
C ASN A 503 8.30 -12.27 13.74
N THR A 504 7.58 -11.41 13.04
CA THR A 504 6.41 -10.70 13.55
C THR A 504 5.18 -11.60 13.50
N VAL A 505 4.86 -12.30 14.55
CA VAL A 505 3.78 -13.30 14.63
C VAL A 505 2.48 -12.81 13.99
N HIS A 506 2.04 -11.61 14.33
CA HIS A 506 0.76 -11.09 13.87
C HIS A 506 0.68 -10.82 12.35
N LYS A 507 1.79 -10.74 11.63
CA LYS A 507 1.75 -10.67 10.16
C LYS A 507 1.27 -11.96 9.51
N TYR A 508 1.34 -13.07 10.25
CA TYR A 508 0.92 -14.40 9.79
C TYR A 508 -0.55 -14.71 10.08
N GLN A 509 -1.24 -13.88 10.86
CA GLN A 509 -2.64 -14.15 11.22
C GLN A 509 -3.57 -14.18 10.01
N LEU A 510 -4.53 -15.11 10.05
CA LEU A 510 -5.74 -15.12 9.24
C LEU A 510 -6.92 -14.83 10.16
N VAL A 511 -7.62 -13.72 9.94
CA VAL A 511 -8.83 -13.38 10.70
C VAL A 511 -10.04 -13.99 9.99
N SER A 512 -10.81 -14.81 10.69
CA SER A 512 -12.03 -15.42 10.18
C SER A 512 -13.26 -14.88 10.89
N HIS A 513 -14.35 -14.73 10.14
CA HIS A 513 -15.66 -14.35 10.64
C HIS A 513 -16.71 -15.39 10.21
N LEU A 514 -17.61 -15.76 11.12
CA LEU A 514 -18.73 -16.62 10.85
C LEU A 514 -19.92 -15.79 10.31
N GLY A 515 -20.23 -15.96 9.03
CA GLY A 515 -21.36 -15.27 8.41
C GLY A 515 -22.72 -15.76 8.96
N SER A 516 -23.74 -14.93 8.89
CA SER A 516 -25.10 -15.17 9.43
C SER A 516 -25.82 -16.41 8.89
N THR A 517 -25.37 -16.96 7.76
CA THR A 517 -25.93 -18.21 7.20
C THR A 517 -25.48 -19.47 7.94
N TYR A 518 -24.55 -19.37 8.87
CA TYR A 518 -24.03 -20.47 9.67
C TYR A 518 -24.42 -20.29 11.12
N GLU A 519 -24.74 -21.42 11.78
CA GLU A 519 -25.10 -21.47 13.19
C GLU A 519 -23.87 -21.42 14.11
N LYS A 520 -22.85 -22.22 13.79
CA LYS A 520 -21.63 -22.34 14.61
C LYS A 520 -20.40 -22.64 13.78
N CYS A 521 -19.25 -22.36 14.38
CA CYS A 521 -17.93 -22.72 13.89
C CYS A 521 -17.31 -23.75 14.84
N VAL A 522 -16.69 -24.81 14.30
CA VAL A 522 -16.06 -25.85 15.10
C VAL A 522 -14.71 -26.23 14.52
N GLN A 523 -13.80 -26.70 15.38
CA GLN A 523 -12.58 -27.40 14.97
C GLN A 523 -12.78 -28.89 15.15
N GLU A 524 -12.56 -29.68 14.13
CA GLU A 524 -12.66 -31.13 14.19
C GLU A 524 -11.61 -31.71 15.12
N SER A 525 -11.98 -32.70 15.94
CA SER A 525 -11.05 -33.39 16.84
C SER A 525 -11.44 -34.88 16.93
N PRO A 526 -10.47 -35.78 17.18
CA PRO A 526 -10.74 -37.19 17.39
C PRO A 526 -11.73 -37.47 18.53
N ASN A 527 -11.80 -36.56 19.51
CA ASN A 527 -12.66 -36.67 20.68
C ASN A 527 -14.01 -35.93 20.53
N GLY A 528 -14.32 -35.47 19.34
CA GLY A 528 -15.51 -34.67 19.01
C GLY A 528 -15.16 -33.22 18.64
N ASP A 529 -16.11 -32.53 18.06
CA ASP A 529 -15.94 -31.14 17.62
C ASP A 529 -15.69 -30.20 18.82
N ILE A 530 -14.71 -29.32 18.68
CA ILE A 530 -14.45 -28.22 19.59
C ILE A 530 -15.18 -26.98 19.10
N LEU A 531 -16.10 -26.43 19.89
CA LEU A 531 -16.83 -25.21 19.55
C LEU A 531 -15.84 -24.03 19.53
N LEU A 532 -15.90 -23.23 18.47
CA LEU A 532 -15.11 -22.02 18.31
C LEU A 532 -15.98 -20.78 18.41
N GLN A 533 -15.35 -19.65 18.67
CA GLN A 533 -16.00 -18.33 18.63
C GLN A 533 -16.46 -17.98 17.20
N LYS A 534 -17.34 -16.98 17.05
CA LYS A 534 -17.76 -16.49 15.74
C LYS A 534 -16.62 -15.81 14.97
N ASN A 535 -15.71 -15.17 15.70
CA ASN A 535 -14.51 -14.53 15.15
C ASN A 535 -13.27 -15.21 15.72
N ASN A 536 -12.31 -15.55 14.86
CA ASN A 536 -11.10 -16.25 15.29
C ASN A 536 -9.86 -15.73 14.57
N ARG A 537 -8.77 -15.66 15.33
CA ARG A 537 -7.42 -15.50 14.80
C ARG A 537 -6.80 -16.87 14.58
N ILE A 538 -6.33 -17.13 13.38
CA ILE A 538 -5.86 -18.44 12.94
C ILE A 538 -4.44 -18.31 12.40
N TYR A 539 -3.58 -19.27 12.74
CA TYR A 539 -2.25 -19.42 12.18
C TYR A 539 -2.07 -20.81 11.55
N ALA A 540 -1.18 -20.92 10.57
CA ALA A 540 -0.75 -22.21 10.06
C ALA A 540 0.22 -22.84 11.09
N GLY A 541 -0.14 -23.99 11.64
CA GLY A 541 0.65 -24.70 12.63
C GLY A 541 1.55 -25.77 12.04
N LEU A 542 2.59 -26.15 12.81
CA LEU A 542 3.47 -27.27 12.54
C LEU A 542 2.87 -28.58 13.04
N ILE A 543 2.13 -28.55 14.16
CA ILE A 543 1.54 -29.73 14.81
C ILE A 543 0.20 -30.04 14.14
N PRO A 544 -0.08 -31.32 13.78
CA PRO A 544 -1.35 -31.71 13.22
C PRO A 544 -2.53 -31.31 14.11
N SER A 545 -3.54 -30.66 13.51
CA SER A 545 -4.79 -30.29 14.14
C SER A 545 -5.96 -30.49 13.18
N GLY A 546 -7.19 -30.54 13.70
CA GLY A 546 -8.36 -30.74 12.90
C GLY A 546 -8.77 -29.51 12.08
N ALA A 547 -9.51 -29.73 11.00
CA ALA A 547 -10.01 -28.67 10.15
C ALA A 547 -11.03 -27.79 10.86
N ILE A 548 -11.10 -26.50 10.47
CA ILE A 548 -12.14 -25.59 10.91
C ILE A 548 -13.33 -25.73 9.96
N VAL A 549 -14.50 -25.94 10.52
CA VAL A 549 -15.74 -26.23 9.80
C VAL A 549 -16.84 -25.29 10.29
N LYS A 550 -17.57 -24.71 9.34
CA LYS A 550 -18.75 -23.91 9.60
C LYS A 550 -19.99 -24.79 9.41
N VAL A 551 -20.88 -24.79 10.38
CA VAL A 551 -22.08 -25.63 10.41
C VAL A 551 -23.33 -24.76 10.19
N LYS A 552 -24.17 -25.14 9.22
CA LYS A 552 -25.45 -24.50 8.96
C LYS A 552 -26.54 -25.04 9.88
N PRO A 553 -27.67 -24.32 10.07
CA PRO A 553 -28.82 -24.82 10.86
C PRO A 553 -29.37 -26.19 10.41
N ASN A 554 -29.22 -26.55 9.15
CA ASN A 554 -29.61 -27.85 8.62
C ASN A 554 -28.56 -28.96 8.82
N GLY A 555 -27.51 -28.70 9.60
CA GLY A 555 -26.42 -29.65 9.86
C GLY A 555 -25.35 -29.76 8.76
N ARG A 556 -25.49 -29.06 7.62
CA ARG A 556 -24.48 -29.07 6.55
C ARG A 556 -23.17 -28.41 7.04
N ARG A 557 -22.07 -29.11 6.76
CA ARG A 557 -20.71 -28.72 7.16
C ARG A 557 -19.94 -28.22 5.95
N ASP A 558 -19.45 -26.99 6.03
CA ASP A 558 -18.62 -26.37 5.00
C ASP A 558 -17.26 -26.00 5.62
N LYS A 559 -16.15 -26.44 5.02
CA LYS A 559 -14.79 -26.08 5.49
C LYS A 559 -14.60 -24.58 5.38
N LEU A 560 -13.83 -24.01 6.32
CA LEU A 560 -13.42 -22.61 6.23
C LEU A 560 -12.53 -22.41 4.99
N ALA A 561 -12.89 -21.45 4.15
CA ALA A 561 -12.11 -21.14 2.95
C ALA A 561 -10.70 -20.66 3.32
N ASN A 562 -9.71 -21.07 2.54
CA ASN A 562 -8.30 -20.67 2.67
C ASN A 562 -7.66 -20.98 4.04
N GLN A 563 -8.25 -21.91 4.82
CA GLN A 563 -7.63 -22.32 6.07
C GLN A 563 -6.34 -23.10 5.82
N PRO A 564 -5.34 -22.97 6.70
CA PRO A 564 -4.15 -23.83 6.67
C PRO A 564 -4.49 -25.30 7.03
N PRO A 565 -3.64 -26.28 6.65
CA PRO A 565 -3.90 -27.70 6.93
C PRO A 565 -3.93 -28.03 8.42
N ASN A 566 -3.17 -27.33 9.24
CA ASN A 566 -3.08 -27.49 10.68
C ASN A 566 -3.33 -26.15 11.37
N PRO A 567 -4.60 -25.71 11.48
CA PRO A 567 -4.90 -24.40 12.03
C PRO A 567 -4.67 -24.33 13.55
N ILE A 568 -3.95 -23.29 13.99
CA ILE A 568 -3.85 -22.88 15.40
C ILE A 568 -4.87 -21.76 15.61
N ILE A 569 -5.77 -21.93 16.55
CA ILE A 569 -6.70 -20.88 17.00
C ILE A 569 -6.05 -20.13 18.16
N ASP A 570 -5.82 -18.84 17.98
CA ASP A 570 -5.17 -17.99 18.99
C ASP A 570 -5.92 -16.67 19.20
N ASN A 571 -7.01 -16.74 19.92
CA ASN A 571 -7.79 -15.56 20.27
C ASN A 571 -7.19 -14.75 21.44
N GLY A 572 -6.22 -15.32 22.16
CA GLY A 572 -5.56 -14.71 23.32
C GLY A 572 -4.10 -14.30 23.11
N ASN A 573 -3.64 -14.14 21.86
CA ASN A 573 -2.28 -13.67 21.52
C ASN A 573 -1.13 -14.49 22.18
N LYS A 574 -1.26 -15.81 22.23
CA LYS A 574 -0.30 -16.73 22.86
C LYS A 574 0.60 -17.46 21.86
N CYS A 575 0.28 -17.40 20.56
CA CYS A 575 1.05 -18.06 19.52
C CYS A 575 2.43 -17.43 19.38
N THR A 576 3.45 -18.28 19.25
CA THR A 576 4.84 -17.89 19.06
C THR A 576 5.32 -18.24 17.67
N ILE A 577 6.39 -17.60 17.20
CA ILE A 577 6.87 -17.74 15.82
C ILE A 577 7.35 -19.16 15.49
N ASP A 578 7.88 -19.89 16.47
CA ASP A 578 8.35 -21.28 16.36
C ASP A 578 7.23 -22.29 16.14
N GLN A 579 5.98 -21.94 16.46
CA GLN A 579 4.80 -22.77 16.21
C GLN A 579 4.27 -22.63 14.78
N ILE A 580 4.69 -21.57 14.08
CA ILE A 580 4.14 -21.18 12.76
C ILE A 580 4.81 -21.94 11.62
N ASN A 581 4.02 -22.58 10.78
CA ASN A 581 4.46 -23.23 9.54
C ASN A 581 4.70 -22.20 8.44
N LYS A 582 5.87 -21.55 8.44
CA LYS A 582 6.26 -20.58 7.40
C LYS A 582 6.19 -21.15 5.98
N GLY A 583 6.42 -22.45 5.80
CA GLY A 583 6.35 -23.13 4.50
C GLY A 583 4.96 -23.08 3.85
N TRP A 584 3.88 -23.07 4.65
CA TRP A 584 2.54 -22.88 4.12
C TRP A 584 2.34 -21.46 3.56
N TYR A 585 2.85 -20.44 4.25
CA TYR A 585 2.75 -19.04 3.79
C TYR A 585 3.57 -18.80 2.52
N ILE A 586 4.73 -19.46 2.39
CA ILE A 586 5.54 -19.43 1.16
C ILE A 586 4.73 -20.00 -0.01
N LYS A 587 4.11 -21.18 0.17
CA LYS A 587 3.24 -21.78 -0.86
C LYS A 587 2.08 -20.86 -1.23
N LEU A 588 1.42 -20.26 -0.24
CA LEU A 588 0.31 -19.33 -0.47
C LEU A 588 0.75 -18.08 -1.21
N ALA A 589 1.86 -17.46 -0.81
CA ALA A 589 2.41 -16.28 -1.49
C ALA A 589 2.84 -16.60 -2.93
N THR A 590 3.44 -17.75 -3.18
CA THR A 590 3.80 -18.24 -4.53
C THR A 590 2.54 -18.47 -5.37
N GLN A 591 1.50 -19.02 -4.77
CA GLN A 591 0.22 -19.18 -5.45
C GLN A 591 -0.37 -17.81 -5.84
N TRP A 592 -0.39 -16.86 -4.92
CA TRP A 592 -0.88 -15.50 -5.21
C TRP A 592 -0.04 -14.80 -6.28
N ALA A 593 1.29 -15.01 -6.28
CA ALA A 593 2.17 -14.47 -7.32
C ALA A 593 1.81 -15.07 -8.70
N ASN A 594 1.62 -16.37 -8.79
CA ASN A 594 1.24 -17.05 -10.03
C ASN A 594 -0.14 -16.56 -10.53
N ASP A 595 -1.14 -16.50 -9.64
CA ASP A 595 -2.47 -16.00 -9.96
C ASP A 595 -2.44 -14.52 -10.41
N PHE A 596 -1.61 -13.70 -9.77
CA PHE A 596 -1.43 -12.29 -10.10
C PHE A 596 -0.72 -12.09 -11.45
N LEU A 597 0.27 -12.94 -11.74
CA LEU A 597 1.04 -12.92 -12.98
C LEU A 597 0.32 -13.62 -14.15
N GLY A 598 -0.87 -14.18 -13.92
CA GLY A 598 -1.63 -14.92 -14.94
C GLY A 598 -1.00 -16.26 -15.32
N ILE A 599 -0.13 -16.81 -14.47
CA ILE A 599 0.47 -18.13 -14.66
C ILE A 599 -0.58 -19.19 -14.31
N LYS A 600 -1.06 -19.90 -15.33
CA LYS A 600 -2.06 -20.96 -15.16
C LYS A 600 -1.52 -22.10 -14.30
N ARG A 601 -2.37 -22.60 -13.39
CA ARG A 601 -2.09 -23.84 -12.65
C ARG A 601 -2.22 -25.04 -13.56
N LEU A 602 -1.49 -26.11 -13.28
CA LEU A 602 -1.59 -27.36 -14.04
C LEU A 602 -3.04 -27.89 -14.09
N THR A 603 -3.81 -27.65 -13.03
CA THR A 603 -5.24 -28.02 -12.97
C THR A 603 -6.12 -27.26 -13.97
N GLU A 604 -5.71 -26.10 -14.45
CA GLU A 604 -6.46 -25.24 -15.36
C GLU A 604 -6.20 -25.56 -16.84
N TYR A 605 -5.12 -26.32 -17.14
CA TYR A 605 -4.81 -26.78 -18.49
C TYR A 605 -5.73 -27.93 -18.93
N LYS A 606 -6.04 -27.98 -20.22
CA LYS A 606 -6.72 -29.14 -20.80
C LYS A 606 -5.77 -30.34 -20.83
N LYS A 607 -6.33 -31.53 -20.89
CA LYS A 607 -5.52 -32.77 -20.88
C LYS A 607 -4.50 -32.81 -22.03
N ASP A 608 -4.87 -32.31 -23.21
CA ASP A 608 -3.98 -32.33 -24.38
C ASP A 608 -2.80 -31.36 -24.22
N GLU A 609 -3.04 -30.20 -23.57
CA GLU A 609 -1.99 -29.23 -23.21
C GLU A 609 -1.01 -29.83 -22.19
N LEU A 610 -1.53 -30.55 -21.18
CA LEU A 610 -0.70 -31.26 -20.19
C LEU A 610 0.12 -32.38 -20.81
N LEU A 611 -0.42 -33.09 -21.80
CA LEU A 611 0.33 -34.12 -22.54
C LEU A 611 1.45 -33.52 -23.36
N THR A 612 1.25 -32.33 -23.91
CA THR A 612 2.29 -31.59 -24.62
C THR A 612 3.39 -31.16 -23.65
N MET A 613 3.02 -30.56 -22.50
CA MET A 613 3.97 -30.18 -21.44
C MET A 613 4.77 -31.37 -20.93
N ALA A 614 4.12 -32.54 -20.74
CA ALA A 614 4.80 -33.75 -20.30
C ALA A 614 5.83 -34.21 -21.34
N LYS A 615 5.48 -34.11 -22.62
CA LYS A 615 6.40 -34.45 -23.72
C LYS A 615 7.61 -33.51 -23.76
N ASP A 616 7.39 -32.19 -23.58
CA ASP A 616 8.46 -31.18 -23.52
C ASP A 616 9.40 -31.41 -22.34
N LEU A 617 8.88 -31.99 -21.23
CA LEU A 617 9.65 -32.43 -20.06
C LEU A 617 10.34 -33.78 -20.25
N GLY A 618 10.31 -34.36 -21.47
CA GLY A 618 10.93 -35.65 -21.79
C GLY A 618 10.22 -36.87 -21.17
N LEU A 619 8.92 -36.75 -20.86
CA LEU A 619 8.11 -37.82 -20.29
C LEU A 619 7.32 -38.52 -21.39
N GLU A 620 7.49 -39.87 -21.52
CA GLU A 620 6.63 -40.71 -22.37
C GLU A 620 5.40 -41.12 -21.55
N ILE A 621 4.21 -40.55 -21.85
CA ILE A 621 2.97 -40.79 -21.13
C ILE A 621 1.91 -41.36 -22.08
N ASP A 622 1.18 -42.39 -21.63
CA ASP A 622 0.03 -42.90 -22.36
C ASP A 622 -1.10 -41.85 -22.41
N LYS A 623 -1.62 -41.62 -23.60
CA LYS A 623 -2.76 -40.71 -23.83
C LYS A 623 -4.02 -41.10 -23.01
N LYS A 624 -4.11 -42.30 -22.48
CA LYS A 624 -5.18 -42.79 -21.62
C LYS A 624 -5.04 -42.36 -20.15
N THR A 625 -3.87 -41.89 -19.70
CA THR A 625 -3.60 -41.41 -18.33
C THR A 625 -4.64 -40.35 -17.92
N LYS A 626 -5.19 -40.46 -16.72
CA LYS A 626 -6.17 -39.48 -16.22
C LYS A 626 -5.53 -38.12 -16.00
N LYS A 627 -6.31 -37.05 -16.10
CA LYS A 627 -5.81 -35.66 -15.93
C LYS A 627 -5.10 -35.45 -14.60
N ASP A 628 -5.67 -35.91 -13.50
CA ASP A 628 -5.13 -35.73 -12.16
C ASP A 628 -3.80 -36.51 -11.97
N GLU A 629 -3.71 -37.69 -12.56
CA GLU A 629 -2.49 -38.50 -12.57
C GLU A 629 -1.40 -37.84 -13.43
N LEU A 630 -1.78 -37.25 -14.57
CA LEU A 630 -0.87 -36.52 -15.45
C LEU A 630 -0.32 -35.28 -14.77
N ILE A 631 -1.14 -34.50 -14.03
CA ILE A 631 -0.70 -33.37 -13.23
C ILE A 631 0.33 -33.82 -12.22
N LYS A 632 0.05 -34.88 -11.47
CA LYS A 632 0.96 -35.43 -10.47
C LYS A 632 2.31 -35.82 -11.06
N ILE A 633 2.33 -36.48 -12.21
CA ILE A 633 3.56 -36.88 -12.91
C ILE A 633 4.37 -35.64 -13.35
N ILE A 634 3.69 -34.59 -13.85
CA ILE A 634 4.34 -33.34 -14.24
C ILE A 634 4.89 -32.61 -13.01
N GLU A 635 4.15 -32.58 -11.91
CA GLU A 635 4.59 -32.00 -10.63
C GLU A 635 5.81 -32.73 -10.08
N GLU A 636 5.77 -34.05 -10.03
CA GLU A 636 6.89 -34.89 -9.60
C GLU A 636 8.12 -34.69 -10.50
N ARG A 637 7.95 -34.55 -11.82
CA ARG A 637 9.05 -34.26 -12.74
C ARG A 637 9.62 -32.87 -12.54
N ASN A 638 8.77 -31.86 -12.39
CA ASN A 638 9.20 -30.50 -12.07
C ASN A 638 9.94 -30.45 -10.72
N GLU A 639 9.49 -31.20 -9.73
CA GLU A 639 10.17 -31.36 -8.44
C GLU A 639 11.53 -32.04 -8.61
N VAL A 640 11.59 -33.13 -9.41
CA VAL A 640 12.84 -33.83 -9.74
C VAL A 640 13.77 -32.91 -10.54
N MET A 641 13.27 -32.11 -11.47
CA MET A 641 14.06 -31.11 -12.19
C MET A 641 14.51 -29.96 -11.29
N LYS A 642 13.65 -29.49 -10.40
CA LYS A 642 14.04 -28.57 -9.31
C LYS A 642 15.04 -29.21 -8.35
N MET A 643 14.91 -30.50 -8.06
CA MET A 643 15.88 -31.25 -7.26
C MET A 643 17.13 -31.60 -8.05
N ALA A 644 17.10 -31.80 -9.36
CA ALA A 644 18.25 -32.01 -10.21
C ALA A 644 19.04 -30.72 -10.46
N THR A 645 18.35 -29.59 -10.56
CA THR A 645 18.94 -28.25 -10.40
C THR A 645 19.30 -27.93 -8.92
N LYS A 646 18.69 -28.57 -7.93
CA LYS A 646 19.03 -28.59 -6.51
C LYS A 646 19.96 -29.71 -6.09
N LYS A 647 20.38 -30.62 -6.96
CA LYS A 647 21.52 -31.52 -6.79
C LYS A 647 22.86 -30.85 -7.03
N VAL A 648 22.88 -29.59 -7.00
CA VAL A 648 23.98 -28.79 -6.54
C VAL A 648 23.94 -28.85 -5.00
N GLU A 649 24.91 -29.56 -4.44
CA GLU A 649 25.29 -29.67 -3.03
C GLU A 649 24.27 -29.02 -2.04
N THR A 650 23.69 -29.81 -1.17
CA THR A 650 22.72 -29.34 -0.17
C THR A 650 23.30 -28.14 0.59
N ASN A 651 22.50 -27.19 0.99
CA ASN A 651 22.95 -26.05 1.78
C ASN A 651 23.80 -26.48 3.03
N GLU A 652 23.61 -27.70 3.52
CA GLU A 652 24.41 -28.25 4.61
C GLU A 652 25.81 -28.66 4.17
N GLU A 653 26.00 -29.22 2.98
CA GLU A 653 27.32 -29.53 2.44
C GLU A 653 28.14 -28.27 2.16
N ILE A 654 27.49 -27.22 1.61
CA ILE A 654 28.15 -25.94 1.38
C ILE A 654 28.56 -25.27 2.70
N LYS A 655 27.75 -25.36 3.73
CA LYS A 655 28.03 -24.81 5.07
C LYS A 655 29.25 -25.43 5.74
N THR A 656 29.56 -26.66 5.43
CA THR A 656 30.72 -27.37 6.00
C THR A 656 32.03 -27.14 5.25
N MET A 657 31.98 -26.49 4.07
CA MET A 657 33.16 -26.19 3.25
C MET A 657 33.95 -25.03 3.83
N THR A 658 35.26 -25.11 3.72
CA THR A 658 36.12 -23.96 3.94
C THR A 658 35.99 -22.94 2.80
N ILE A 659 36.32 -21.67 3.06
CA ILE A 659 36.30 -20.61 2.05
C ILE A 659 37.11 -20.98 0.79
N TYR A 660 38.25 -21.68 0.96
CA TYR A 660 39.09 -22.13 -0.15
C TYR A 660 38.41 -23.19 -1.00
N GLU A 661 37.68 -24.14 -0.39
CA GLU A 661 36.91 -25.15 -1.10
C GLU A 661 35.75 -24.52 -1.88
N LYS A 662 35.03 -23.56 -1.27
CA LYS A 662 33.98 -22.80 -1.92
C LYS A 662 34.49 -22.04 -3.16
N ILE A 663 35.63 -21.35 -3.03
CA ILE A 663 36.26 -20.61 -4.13
C ILE A 663 36.80 -21.59 -5.20
N ALA A 664 37.34 -22.74 -4.83
CA ALA A 664 37.81 -23.75 -5.78
C ALA A 664 36.66 -24.30 -6.60
N LYS A 665 35.51 -24.61 -6.01
CA LYS A 665 34.31 -25.05 -6.72
C LYS A 665 33.76 -23.95 -7.63
N MET A 666 33.65 -22.71 -7.13
CA MET A 666 33.27 -21.57 -7.91
C MET A 666 34.17 -21.36 -9.12
N THR A 667 35.50 -21.49 -8.95
CA THR A 667 36.48 -21.42 -10.02
C THR A 667 36.24 -22.49 -11.07
N LYS A 668 35.91 -23.74 -10.66
CA LYS A 668 35.59 -24.80 -11.57
C LYS A 668 34.39 -24.48 -12.45
N GLU A 669 33.31 -23.99 -11.86
CA GLU A 669 32.09 -23.63 -12.57
C GLU A 669 32.29 -22.45 -13.53
N ILE A 670 33.10 -21.43 -13.14
CA ILE A 670 33.47 -20.35 -14.04
C ILE A 670 34.24 -20.88 -15.28
N ARG A 671 35.14 -21.85 -15.11
CA ARG A 671 35.88 -22.46 -16.22
C ARG A 671 35.00 -23.30 -17.17
N GLU A 672 33.88 -23.81 -16.64
CA GLU A 672 32.90 -24.57 -17.41
C GLU A 672 31.84 -23.66 -18.06
N HIS A 673 31.78 -22.39 -17.64
CA HIS A 673 30.85 -21.40 -18.21
C HIS A 673 31.39 -20.85 -19.54
N ASP A 674 30.53 -20.80 -20.54
CA ASP A 674 30.86 -20.24 -21.85
C ASP A 674 30.60 -18.73 -21.86
N PHE A 675 31.69 -17.94 -21.91
CA PHE A 675 31.59 -16.48 -22.05
C PHE A 675 31.53 -16.11 -23.53
N VAL A 676 30.50 -15.34 -23.90
CA VAL A 676 30.30 -14.92 -25.28
C VAL A 676 31.11 -13.65 -25.55
N MET A 677 31.85 -13.60 -26.65
CA MET A 677 32.59 -12.42 -27.07
C MET A 677 31.68 -11.45 -27.81
N ASP A 678 30.84 -10.72 -27.01
CA ASP A 678 29.73 -9.88 -27.46
C ASP A 678 30.08 -8.39 -27.66
N CYS A 679 31.33 -8.01 -27.42
CA CYS A 679 31.81 -6.65 -27.57
C CYS A 679 33.05 -6.59 -28.51
N VAL A 680 33.14 -5.55 -29.34
CA VAL A 680 34.29 -5.26 -30.16
C VAL A 680 34.91 -3.94 -29.76
N ASN A 681 36.22 -3.90 -29.55
CA ASN A 681 36.91 -2.64 -29.24
C ASN A 681 37.11 -1.84 -30.52
N PRO A 682 36.45 -0.68 -30.72
CA PRO A 682 36.57 0.14 -31.94
C PRO A 682 37.87 0.92 -32.04
N GLY A 683 38.73 0.85 -31.03
CA GLY A 683 40.00 1.56 -31.01
C GLY A 683 41.09 0.95 -31.84
N ASN A 684 42.20 1.68 -32.14
CA ASN A 684 43.31 1.40 -33.03
C ASN A 684 44.11 0.08 -32.78
N LEU A 685 43.56 -0.86 -32.05
CA LEU A 685 44.20 -2.13 -31.67
C LEU A 685 43.62 -3.37 -32.40
N GLY A 686 43.11 -3.17 -33.63
CA GLY A 686 42.79 -4.28 -34.51
C GLY A 686 41.52 -5.05 -34.20
N GLY A 687 40.49 -4.41 -33.67
CA GLY A 687 39.14 -4.99 -33.54
C GLY A 687 39.09 -6.26 -32.67
N LYS A 688 39.78 -6.30 -31.55
CA LYS A 688 39.76 -7.46 -30.66
C LYS A 688 38.38 -7.56 -29.98
N GLU A 689 37.80 -8.73 -30.12
CA GLU A 689 36.56 -9.10 -29.42
C GLU A 689 36.81 -9.37 -27.93
N TYR A 690 35.80 -9.12 -27.09
CA TYR A 690 35.86 -9.42 -25.68
C TYR A 690 34.46 -9.60 -25.09
N ALA A 691 34.33 -10.36 -24.01
CA ALA A 691 33.07 -10.51 -23.30
C ALA A 691 32.71 -9.21 -22.51
N SER A 692 31.44 -8.85 -22.46
CA SER A 692 30.98 -7.69 -21.73
C SER A 692 31.23 -7.83 -20.20
N ILE A 693 31.50 -6.72 -19.53
CA ILE A 693 31.74 -6.75 -18.07
C ILE A 693 30.54 -7.28 -17.29
N GLY A 694 29.34 -7.15 -17.84
CA GLY A 694 28.12 -7.69 -17.27
C GLY A 694 28.12 -9.20 -17.12
N GLN A 695 28.71 -9.94 -18.08
CA GLN A 695 28.81 -11.39 -17.99
C GLN A 695 29.68 -11.82 -16.79
N TYR A 696 30.80 -11.14 -16.56
CA TYR A 696 31.68 -11.44 -15.42
C TYR A 696 30.99 -11.18 -14.08
N TYR A 697 30.28 -10.05 -13.96
CA TYR A 697 29.56 -9.73 -12.71
C TYR A 697 28.42 -10.70 -12.47
N ASN A 698 27.61 -11.02 -13.48
CA ASN A 698 26.47 -11.92 -13.33
C ASN A 698 26.90 -13.32 -12.86
N ILE A 699 27.91 -13.93 -13.49
CA ILE A 699 28.37 -15.26 -13.08
C ILE A 699 28.99 -15.22 -11.68
N LEU A 700 29.78 -14.20 -11.37
CA LEU A 700 30.43 -14.08 -10.06
C LEU A 700 29.40 -13.90 -8.95
N HIS A 701 28.42 -13.03 -9.11
CA HIS A 701 27.35 -12.83 -8.13
C HIS A 701 26.52 -14.09 -7.91
N ASN A 702 26.08 -14.72 -8.98
CA ASN A 702 25.29 -15.96 -8.90
C ASN A 702 26.04 -17.08 -8.16
N LEU A 703 27.34 -17.20 -8.38
CA LEU A 703 28.15 -18.22 -7.70
C LEU A 703 28.51 -17.81 -6.26
N CYS A 704 28.68 -16.53 -5.99
CA CYS A 704 28.84 -16.04 -4.63
C CYS A 704 27.60 -16.32 -3.79
N ASP A 705 26.39 -16.07 -4.33
CA ASP A 705 25.13 -16.41 -3.66
C ASP A 705 25.01 -17.93 -3.45
N LYS A 706 25.34 -18.74 -4.47
CA LYS A 706 25.29 -20.20 -4.40
C LYS A 706 26.21 -20.78 -3.32
N TYR A 707 27.43 -20.28 -3.24
CA TYR A 707 28.44 -20.74 -2.28
C TYR A 707 28.46 -19.97 -0.97
N ARG A 708 27.47 -19.08 -0.75
CA ARG A 708 27.32 -18.27 0.47
C ARG A 708 28.58 -17.45 0.80
N LEU A 709 29.08 -16.76 -0.21
CA LEU A 709 30.23 -15.86 -0.12
C LEU A 709 29.77 -14.40 -0.31
N LEU A 710 30.31 -13.48 0.45
CA LEU A 710 30.20 -12.05 0.17
C LEU A 710 31.43 -11.62 -0.64
N PHE A 711 31.21 -11.04 -1.80
CA PHE A 711 32.26 -10.48 -2.65
C PHE A 711 32.29 -8.97 -2.53
N LYS A 712 33.48 -8.40 -2.32
CA LYS A 712 33.73 -6.96 -2.31
C LYS A 712 34.85 -6.63 -3.28
N TRP A 713 34.63 -5.65 -4.13
CA TRP A 713 35.64 -5.05 -4.99
C TRP A 713 35.82 -3.59 -4.61
N GLU A 714 37.03 -3.14 -4.30
CA GLU A 714 37.33 -1.77 -3.86
C GLU A 714 38.61 -1.25 -4.52
N VAL A 715 38.63 0.05 -4.80
CA VAL A 715 39.83 0.78 -5.19
C VAL A 715 40.57 1.15 -3.90
N THR A 716 41.80 0.71 -3.79
CA THR A 716 42.64 0.93 -2.59
C THR A 716 43.67 2.02 -2.77
N ASP A 717 44.17 2.22 -3.98
CA ASP A 717 45.18 3.21 -4.32
C ASP A 717 44.79 3.88 -5.64
N LEU A 718 44.97 5.17 -5.75
CA LEU A 718 44.63 5.96 -6.92
C LEU A 718 45.71 7.01 -7.20
N GLU A 719 46.26 6.98 -8.41
CA GLU A 719 47.10 8.04 -8.96
C GLU A 719 46.50 8.53 -10.29
N GLU A 720 46.22 9.83 -10.37
CA GLU A 720 45.75 10.48 -11.59
C GLU A 720 46.73 11.55 -12.03
N PHE A 721 47.06 11.57 -13.33
CA PHE A 721 47.91 12.60 -13.95
C PHE A 721 47.57 12.81 -15.42
N GLU A 722 47.82 14.00 -15.93
CA GLU A 722 47.73 14.31 -17.36
C GLU A 722 48.99 13.88 -18.09
N LYS A 723 48.82 13.21 -19.24
CA LYS A 723 49.89 12.79 -20.13
C LYS A 723 49.59 13.19 -21.57
N GLU A 724 50.57 13.72 -22.30
CA GLU A 724 50.44 13.93 -23.74
C GLU A 724 50.52 12.59 -24.47
N VAL A 725 49.46 12.30 -25.27
CA VAL A 725 49.38 11.10 -26.09
C VAL A 725 49.43 11.46 -27.57
N PHE A 726 50.24 10.72 -28.33
CA PHE A 726 50.33 10.86 -29.78
C PHE A 726 49.11 10.28 -30.46
N LYS A 727 48.35 11.11 -31.24
CA LYS A 727 47.31 10.72 -32.16
C LYS A 727 47.67 11.08 -33.57
N PRO A 728 47.05 10.49 -34.60
CA PRO A 728 47.25 10.88 -36.00
C PRO A 728 47.03 12.35 -36.29
N THR A 729 46.27 13.04 -35.46
CA THR A 729 45.95 14.48 -35.56
C THR A 729 46.84 15.40 -34.70
N GLY A 730 47.88 14.83 -34.04
CA GLY A 730 48.77 15.57 -33.14
C GLY A 730 48.77 15.07 -31.69
N LYS A 731 49.57 15.75 -30.83
CA LYS A 731 49.56 15.47 -29.39
C LYS A 731 48.33 16.07 -28.74
N MET A 732 47.63 15.29 -27.92
CA MET A 732 46.49 15.74 -27.13
C MET A 732 46.69 15.34 -25.67
N PRO A 733 46.28 16.18 -24.71
CA PRO A 733 46.30 15.79 -23.29
C PRO A 733 45.35 14.62 -23.07
N SER A 734 45.69 13.70 -22.21
CA SER A 734 44.89 12.55 -21.78
C SER A 734 45.05 12.35 -20.31
N ASN A 735 43.94 12.10 -19.63
CA ASN A 735 43.98 11.70 -18.23
C ASN A 735 44.38 10.23 -18.14
N VAL A 736 45.29 9.94 -17.24
CA VAL A 736 45.76 8.59 -16.95
C VAL A 736 45.45 8.32 -15.49
N ALA A 737 44.80 7.23 -15.20
CA ALA A 737 44.60 6.75 -13.86
C ALA A 737 45.33 5.42 -13.65
N ILE A 738 46.04 5.33 -12.54
CA ILE A 738 46.61 4.08 -12.04
C ILE A 738 45.83 3.72 -10.80
N VAL A 739 45.21 2.56 -10.76
CA VAL A 739 44.40 2.10 -9.64
C VAL A 739 44.96 0.83 -9.03
N GLY A 740 45.06 0.83 -7.70
CA GLY A 740 45.22 -0.39 -6.92
C GLY A 740 43.80 -0.87 -6.53
N CYS A 741 43.50 -2.11 -6.84
CA CYS A 741 42.19 -2.69 -6.49
C CYS A 741 42.37 -3.91 -5.62
N ARG A 742 41.37 -4.15 -4.76
CA ARG A 742 41.31 -5.30 -3.87
C ARG A 742 40.00 -6.07 -4.10
N ALA A 743 40.13 -7.39 -4.31
CA ALA A 743 39.00 -8.32 -4.30
C ALA A 743 39.00 -9.08 -2.98
N THR A 744 37.91 -9.06 -2.27
CA THR A 744 37.76 -9.73 -0.99
C THR A 744 36.55 -10.65 -1.02
N PHE A 745 36.76 -11.93 -0.65
CA PHE A 745 35.67 -12.86 -0.38
C PHE A 745 35.57 -13.10 1.13
N MET A 746 34.36 -13.03 1.67
CA MET A 746 34.08 -13.38 3.05
C MET A 746 33.11 -14.57 3.08
N ASP A 747 33.41 -15.55 3.92
CA ASP A 747 32.57 -16.73 4.10
C ASP A 747 31.44 -16.40 5.10
N LEU A 748 30.20 -16.37 4.59
CA LEU A 748 29.04 -16.05 5.42
C LEU A 748 28.75 -17.15 6.44
N ASP A 749 29.05 -18.40 6.14
CA ASP A 749 28.85 -19.50 7.06
C ASP A 749 29.87 -19.46 8.21
N ALA A 750 31.09 -19.02 7.94
CA ALA A 750 32.10 -18.80 8.97
C ALA A 750 31.70 -17.69 9.95
N ILE A 751 31.04 -16.61 9.46
CA ILE A 751 30.50 -15.53 10.29
C ILE A 751 29.38 -16.06 11.18
N GLU A 752 28.44 -16.81 10.61
CA GLU A 752 27.34 -17.45 11.34
C GLU A 752 27.86 -18.41 12.43
N LEU A 753 28.83 -19.24 12.09
CA LEU A 753 29.44 -20.17 13.01
C LEU A 753 30.15 -19.46 14.17
N LYS A 754 30.86 -18.37 13.89
CA LYS A 754 31.49 -17.53 14.90
C LYS A 754 30.45 -16.96 15.89
N THR A 755 29.30 -16.56 15.41
CA THR A 755 28.21 -16.04 16.25
C THR A 755 27.65 -17.11 17.17
N ILE A 756 27.56 -18.36 16.70
CA ILE A 756 27.00 -19.48 17.46
C ILE A 756 28.01 -20.09 18.45
N THR A 757 29.24 -20.31 18.01
CA THR A 757 30.25 -21.07 18.79
C THR A 757 31.21 -20.20 19.60
N GLY A 758 31.31 -18.91 19.29
CA GLY A 758 32.30 -18.00 19.87
C GLY A 758 33.72 -18.18 19.33
N GLU A 759 33.94 -19.05 18.35
CA GLU A 759 35.22 -19.29 17.70
C GLU A 759 35.48 -18.30 16.56
N ASP A 760 36.75 -17.96 16.30
CA ASP A 760 37.12 -17.13 15.16
C ASP A 760 37.32 -17.98 13.90
N THR A 761 36.18 -18.26 13.23
CA THR A 761 36.17 -19.08 12.02
C THR A 761 36.03 -18.29 10.73
N LEU A 762 36.08 -16.94 10.81
CA LEU A 762 35.98 -16.06 9.67
C LEU A 762 37.15 -16.29 8.68
N GLY A 763 36.84 -16.83 7.51
CA GLY A 763 37.76 -17.02 6.41
C GLY A 763 37.54 -15.97 5.33
N TYR A 764 38.63 -15.48 4.72
CA TYR A 764 38.57 -14.57 3.58
C TYR A 764 39.75 -14.79 2.63
N LEU A 765 39.56 -14.42 1.35
CA LEU A 765 40.60 -14.34 0.35
C LEU A 765 40.70 -12.88 -0.11
N ASP A 766 41.89 -12.32 0.03
CA ASP A 766 42.21 -10.95 -0.40
C ASP A 766 43.25 -10.98 -1.54
N ALA A 767 42.91 -10.35 -2.67
CA ALA A 767 43.82 -10.24 -3.81
C ALA A 767 43.91 -8.79 -4.26
N ARG A 768 45.13 -8.26 -4.32
CA ARG A 768 45.41 -6.90 -4.84
C ARG A 768 45.76 -6.97 -6.31
N TYR A 769 45.21 -6.05 -7.08
CA TYR A 769 45.52 -5.88 -8.48
C TYR A 769 45.72 -4.40 -8.81
N THR A 770 46.80 -4.10 -9.51
CA THR A 770 47.12 -2.74 -9.92
C THR A 770 47.22 -2.68 -11.44
N VAL A 771 46.53 -1.76 -12.06
CA VAL A 771 46.51 -1.56 -13.51
C VAL A 771 46.43 -0.10 -13.86
N SER A 772 47.02 0.30 -14.96
CA SER A 772 46.91 1.64 -15.50
C SER A 772 45.91 1.67 -16.64
N TYR A 773 45.05 2.65 -16.62
CA TYR A 773 44.09 2.92 -17.68
C TYR A 773 44.26 4.34 -18.21
N GLN A 774 44.30 4.49 -19.52
CA GLN A 774 44.40 5.77 -20.19
C GLN A 774 43.14 6.11 -20.93
N SER A 775 42.45 7.19 -20.51
CA SER A 775 41.30 7.72 -21.25
C SER A 775 41.74 8.94 -22.07
N MET A 776 41.09 9.07 -23.25
CA MET A 776 41.42 10.20 -24.15
C MET A 776 40.45 11.34 -23.91
N ALA A 777 40.96 12.51 -23.55
CA ALA A 777 40.16 13.72 -23.38
C ALA A 777 39.77 14.33 -24.71
N GLY A 778 38.54 14.35 -25.03
CA GLY A 778 37.94 15.28 -25.95
C GLY A 778 37.05 16.23 -25.19
N GLY A 779 37.66 17.31 -24.59
CA GLY A 779 36.95 18.38 -23.92
C GLY A 779 36.08 17.97 -22.72
N SER A 780 36.44 18.51 -21.55
CA SER A 780 35.71 18.43 -20.27
C SER A 780 35.37 17.07 -19.66
N ASP A 781 35.89 16.81 -18.48
CA ASP A 781 35.51 15.81 -17.46
C ASP A 781 35.68 14.32 -17.82
N ILE A 782 36.93 13.91 -17.98
CA ILE A 782 37.24 12.49 -18.21
C ILE A 782 38.00 11.87 -17.02
N ALA A 783 38.24 12.59 -15.95
CA ALA A 783 38.87 12.05 -14.75
C ALA A 783 38.06 10.87 -14.18
N ASP A 784 36.76 11.02 -13.99
CA ASP A 784 35.89 9.95 -13.49
C ASP A 784 35.85 8.72 -14.43
N LYS A 785 35.92 8.94 -15.74
CA LYS A 785 35.97 7.85 -16.72
C LYS A 785 37.34 7.14 -16.71
N SER A 786 38.42 7.82 -16.40
CA SER A 786 39.74 7.20 -16.29
C SER A 786 39.81 6.23 -15.13
N VAL A 787 39.32 6.64 -13.96
CA VAL A 787 39.28 5.81 -12.74
C VAL A 787 38.33 4.63 -12.95
N SER A 788 37.11 4.89 -13.42
CA SER A 788 36.12 3.84 -13.70
C SER A 788 36.62 2.84 -14.73
N GLY A 789 37.26 3.31 -15.82
CA GLY A 789 37.86 2.45 -16.84
C GLY A 789 39.03 1.64 -16.31
N ALA A 790 39.91 2.24 -15.48
CA ALA A 790 41.03 1.55 -14.87
C ALA A 790 40.53 0.46 -13.90
N SER A 791 39.53 0.76 -13.05
CA SER A 791 38.94 -0.22 -12.13
C SER A 791 38.27 -1.37 -12.88
N THR A 792 37.52 -1.07 -13.97
CA THR A 792 36.88 -2.10 -14.81
C THR A 792 37.90 -3.02 -15.48
N LEU A 793 38.98 -2.45 -15.97
CA LEU A 793 40.07 -3.23 -16.58
C LEU A 793 40.82 -4.04 -15.52
N ALA A 794 41.03 -3.49 -14.34
CA ALA A 794 41.62 -4.19 -13.20
C ALA A 794 40.77 -5.39 -12.78
N PHE A 795 39.45 -5.21 -12.69
CA PHE A 795 38.52 -6.28 -12.35
C PHE A 795 38.56 -7.41 -13.39
N ARG A 796 38.48 -7.08 -14.67
CA ARG A 796 38.54 -8.08 -15.76
C ARG A 796 39.86 -8.86 -15.74
N ASN A 797 40.98 -8.17 -15.67
CA ASN A 797 42.32 -8.80 -15.62
C ASN A 797 42.48 -9.65 -14.35
N TRP A 798 41.97 -9.22 -13.22
CA TRP A 798 41.92 -9.99 -11.99
C TRP A 798 41.07 -11.26 -12.18
N PHE A 799 39.85 -11.13 -12.74
CA PHE A 799 38.96 -12.25 -12.99
C PHE A 799 39.57 -13.29 -13.92
N ASP A 800 40.07 -12.87 -15.08
CA ASP A 800 40.70 -13.75 -16.08
C ASP A 800 41.92 -14.50 -15.50
N LYS A 801 42.70 -13.82 -14.67
CA LYS A 801 43.90 -14.38 -14.08
C LYS A 801 43.62 -15.40 -12.99
N ASN A 802 42.55 -15.20 -12.22
CA ASN A 802 42.21 -16.07 -11.10
C ASN A 802 41.28 -17.22 -11.50
N PHE A 803 40.37 -17.00 -12.44
CA PHE A 803 39.35 -17.98 -12.80
C PHE A 803 39.57 -18.64 -14.15
N THR A 804 40.38 -18.07 -15.02
CA THR A 804 40.71 -18.62 -16.37
C THR A 804 39.45 -19.06 -17.15
N PRO A 805 38.52 -18.11 -17.44
CA PRO A 805 37.27 -18.40 -18.10
C PRO A 805 37.46 -18.92 -19.54
N LYS A 806 36.47 -19.66 -20.04
CA LYS A 806 36.42 -20.11 -21.43
C LYS A 806 35.62 -19.10 -22.25
N TYR A 807 36.18 -18.64 -23.36
CA TYR A 807 35.57 -17.69 -24.28
C TYR A 807 35.11 -18.38 -25.57
N MET A 808 33.92 -18.02 -26.03
CA MET A 808 33.36 -18.43 -27.31
C MET A 808 33.13 -17.20 -28.19
N ASN A 809 33.32 -17.32 -29.49
CA ASN A 809 32.96 -16.25 -30.43
C ASN A 809 31.45 -16.10 -30.47
N ALA A 810 30.97 -14.86 -30.57
CA ALA A 810 29.57 -14.55 -30.76
C ALA A 810 29.05 -15.12 -32.09
N THR A 811 27.81 -15.55 -32.15
CA THR A 811 27.16 -15.89 -33.41
C THR A 811 26.92 -14.64 -34.27
N GLU A 812 26.75 -14.80 -35.57
CA GLU A 812 26.46 -13.63 -36.44
C GLU A 812 25.20 -12.87 -36.02
N GLU A 813 24.19 -13.53 -35.44
CA GLU A 813 22.97 -12.91 -34.93
C GLU A 813 23.25 -12.08 -33.66
N GLU A 814 24.06 -12.59 -32.74
CA GLU A 814 24.45 -11.89 -31.51
C GLU A 814 25.30 -10.63 -31.77
N ILE A 815 26.19 -10.69 -32.82
CA ILE A 815 27.00 -9.57 -33.28
C ILE A 815 26.12 -8.50 -33.95
N THR A 816 25.05 -8.90 -34.65
CA THR A 816 24.14 -7.99 -35.34
C THR A 816 23.28 -7.22 -34.30
N GLU A 817 22.75 -7.90 -33.31
CA GLU A 817 22.01 -7.24 -32.20
C GLU A 817 22.90 -6.27 -31.42
N SER A 818 24.15 -6.63 -31.14
CA SER A 818 25.09 -5.71 -30.45
C SER A 818 25.61 -4.56 -31.34
N SER A 819 25.54 -4.68 -32.65
CA SER A 819 25.95 -3.62 -33.57
C SER A 819 24.86 -2.61 -33.91
N GLU A 820 23.59 -2.99 -33.80
CA GLU A 820 22.46 -2.05 -33.97
C GLU A 820 22.33 -1.10 -32.77
N GLU A 821 22.79 -1.47 -31.55
CA GLU A 821 22.90 -0.55 -30.43
C GLU A 821 24.04 0.49 -30.58
N LYS A 822 24.87 0.43 -31.63
CA LYS A 822 26.01 1.32 -31.85
C LYS A 822 25.75 2.52 -32.74
N THR A 823 24.55 2.75 -33.20
CA THR A 823 24.22 3.97 -33.95
C THR A 823 23.83 5.09 -33.01
N GLU A 824 24.77 6.03 -32.85
CA GLU A 824 24.68 7.32 -32.17
C GLU A 824 24.55 7.26 -30.63
N ALA A 825 25.68 7.50 -29.99
CA ALA A 825 25.67 7.98 -28.60
C ALA A 825 24.75 9.23 -28.52
N PRO A 826 23.73 9.23 -27.67
CA PRO A 826 22.91 10.42 -27.49
C PRO A 826 23.83 11.57 -27.05
N LYS A 827 23.80 12.69 -27.77
CA LYS A 827 24.36 13.95 -27.30
C LYS A 827 23.61 14.28 -26.01
N ILE A 828 24.23 13.97 -24.89
CA ILE A 828 23.78 14.45 -23.57
C ILE A 828 23.71 15.96 -23.68
N PRO A 829 22.57 16.62 -23.39
CA PRO A 829 22.50 18.07 -23.29
C PRO A 829 23.59 18.48 -22.31
N ALA A 830 24.42 19.46 -22.70
CA ALA A 830 25.48 19.97 -21.85
C ALA A 830 24.90 20.32 -20.47
N TYR A 831 25.35 19.59 -19.47
CA TYR A 831 25.12 19.95 -18.07
C TYR A 831 25.74 21.35 -17.89
N ILE A 832 24.92 22.35 -17.62
CA ILE A 832 25.35 23.67 -17.17
C ILE A 832 25.65 23.51 -15.68
N PRO A 833 26.92 23.52 -15.26
CA PRO A 833 27.24 23.44 -13.84
C PRO A 833 26.66 24.67 -13.15
N PRO A 834 26.06 24.54 -11.97
CA PRO A 834 25.69 25.70 -11.17
C PRO A 834 26.97 26.51 -10.92
N GLN A 835 26.88 27.82 -11.16
CA GLN A 835 27.97 28.77 -10.88
C GLN A 835 28.50 28.51 -9.46
N LYS A 836 29.82 28.32 -9.35
CA LYS A 836 30.53 28.26 -8.07
C LYS A 836 30.11 29.45 -7.22
N LYS A 837 29.35 29.21 -6.20
CA LYS A 837 29.35 30.03 -5.00
C LYS A 837 30.67 29.70 -4.30
N GLU A 838 31.45 30.73 -3.98
CA GLU A 838 32.71 30.64 -3.28
C GLU A 838 32.55 29.71 -2.06
N GLU A 839 33.42 28.70 -2.01
CA GLU A 839 33.60 27.86 -0.85
C GLU A 839 34.05 28.70 0.31
N ILE A 840 33.16 28.94 1.26
CA ILE A 840 33.56 29.14 2.63
C ILE A 840 33.92 27.72 3.11
N LYS A 841 35.20 27.49 3.27
CA LYS A 841 35.72 26.31 3.96
C LYS A 841 35.22 26.35 5.41
N GLU A 842 34.16 25.67 5.69
CA GLU A 842 33.87 25.17 7.02
C GLU A 842 34.62 23.84 7.18
N GLU A 843 35.71 23.90 7.90
CA GLU A 843 36.32 22.74 8.54
C GLU A 843 35.20 22.05 9.38
N VAL A 844 34.80 20.86 9.01
CA VAL A 844 34.00 19.98 9.87
C VAL A 844 34.94 19.51 10.99
N VAL A 845 35.10 20.34 11.99
CA VAL A 845 35.58 19.91 13.30
C VAL A 845 34.36 19.32 14.01
N SER A 846 34.33 18.02 14.16
CA SER A 846 33.39 17.33 15.03
C SER A 846 33.73 17.68 16.49
N THR A 847 33.28 18.82 16.96
CA THR A 847 33.18 19.12 18.38
C THR A 847 31.75 19.08 18.80
N LYS A 848 31.37 18.13 19.66
CA LYS A 848 30.17 18.21 20.48
C LYS A 848 30.31 19.51 21.31
N GLN A 849 29.77 20.61 20.81
CA GLN A 849 29.61 21.81 21.60
C GLN A 849 28.37 21.60 22.49
N ASN A 850 28.59 21.52 23.78
CA ASN A 850 27.52 21.59 24.77
C ASN A 850 26.88 22.98 24.74
N SER A 851 25.59 23.08 25.01
CA SER A 851 24.85 24.34 25.11
C SER A 851 25.48 25.24 26.15
N THR A 852 25.53 26.56 25.90
CA THR A 852 25.98 27.54 26.89
C THR A 852 24.92 27.77 27.97
N ASP A 853 25.32 28.20 29.16
CA ASP A 853 24.38 28.54 30.24
C ASP A 853 23.37 29.65 29.85
N GLU A 854 23.80 30.54 28.92
CA GLU A 854 22.93 31.59 28.36
C GLU A 854 21.84 31.01 27.44
N ASP A 855 22.16 30.02 26.62
CA ASP A 855 21.22 29.37 25.73
C ASP A 855 20.15 28.58 26.53
N ILE A 856 20.59 27.87 27.57
CA ILE A 856 19.72 27.14 28.50
C ILE A 856 18.77 28.11 29.19
N LYS A 857 19.30 29.24 29.69
CA LYS A 857 18.50 30.27 30.36
C LYS A 857 17.43 30.87 29.45
N ARG A 858 17.76 31.14 28.18
CA ARG A 858 16.81 31.69 27.20
C ARG A 858 15.64 30.74 26.94
N VAL A 859 15.91 29.43 26.84
CA VAL A 859 14.82 28.42 26.66
C VAL A 859 13.95 28.29 27.89
N ILE A 860 14.55 28.34 29.10
CA ILE A 860 13.80 28.30 30.36
C ILE A 860 12.89 29.54 30.47
N ASP A 861 13.38 30.72 30.16
CA ASP A 861 12.62 31.98 30.23
C ASP A 861 11.44 31.95 29.22
N THR A 862 11.64 31.34 28.05
CA THR A 862 10.57 31.18 27.05
C THR A 862 9.47 30.22 27.54
N ILE A 863 9.84 29.08 28.17
CA ILE A 863 8.88 28.15 28.78
C ILE A 863 8.06 28.84 29.89
N MET A 864 8.73 29.62 30.74
CA MET A 864 8.06 30.35 31.80
C MET A 864 7.06 31.40 31.26
N LYS A 865 7.44 32.09 30.20
CA LYS A 865 6.59 33.07 29.50
C LYS A 865 5.32 32.44 28.93
N ILE A 866 5.45 31.28 28.24
CA ILE A 866 4.26 30.55 27.72
C ILE A 866 3.41 30.03 28.85
N ARG A 867 4.01 29.57 29.96
CA ARG A 867 3.30 29.11 31.14
C ARG A 867 2.45 30.22 31.75
N ASP A 868 2.98 31.42 31.86
CA ASP A 868 2.30 32.58 32.39
C ASP A 868 1.17 33.05 31.45
N MET A 869 1.40 33.07 30.15
CA MET A 869 0.40 33.46 29.16
C MET A 869 -0.74 32.44 29.05
N SER A 870 -0.46 31.18 29.16
CA SER A 870 -1.46 30.08 29.05
C SER A 870 -2.17 29.78 30.37
N ASN A 871 -1.77 30.37 31.48
CA ASN A 871 -2.22 30.10 32.84
C ASN A 871 -2.16 28.58 33.19
N ASN A 872 -1.17 27.87 32.63
CA ASN A 872 -0.98 26.43 32.78
C ASN A 872 0.31 26.11 33.56
N PRO A 873 0.26 25.84 34.88
CA PRO A 873 1.45 25.60 35.70
C PRO A 873 2.20 24.32 35.37
N GLU A 874 1.59 23.40 34.64
CA GLU A 874 2.23 22.13 34.21
C GLU A 874 2.93 22.25 32.83
N TYR A 875 2.74 23.38 32.11
CA TYR A 875 3.34 23.55 30.81
C TYR A 875 4.86 23.47 30.85
N GLY A 876 5.45 22.68 29.98
CA GLY A 876 6.89 22.54 29.82
C GLY A 876 7.61 21.87 31.00
N LYS A 877 6.94 21.34 32.00
CA LYS A 877 7.54 20.74 33.20
C LYS A 877 8.46 19.56 32.88
N SER A 878 8.06 18.71 31.91
CA SER A 878 8.89 17.61 31.42
C SER A 878 10.13 18.11 30.71
N THR A 879 9.99 19.13 29.86
CA THR A 879 11.09 19.75 29.10
C THR A 879 12.09 20.44 30.03
N LEU A 880 11.57 21.20 31.04
CA LEU A 880 12.40 21.81 32.08
C LEU A 880 13.19 20.75 32.87
N ASN A 881 12.56 19.65 33.23
CA ASN A 881 13.22 18.56 33.94
C ASN A 881 14.34 17.95 33.11
N THR A 882 14.10 17.73 31.81
CA THR A 882 15.12 17.23 30.89
C THR A 882 16.29 18.20 30.74
N ILE A 883 16.03 19.52 30.60
CA ILE A 883 17.08 20.57 30.48
C ILE A 883 17.93 20.65 31.75
N MET A 884 17.32 20.47 32.93
CA MET A 884 18.02 20.57 34.22
C MET A 884 18.75 19.29 34.64
N THR A 885 18.43 18.14 34.06
CA THR A 885 18.95 16.83 34.50
C THR A 885 19.87 16.15 33.50
N THR A 886 19.97 16.64 32.26
CA THR A 886 20.71 16.00 31.15
C THR A 886 21.60 17.03 30.45
N GLU A 887 22.85 16.67 30.09
CA GLU A 887 23.65 17.47 29.15
C GLU A 887 22.96 17.47 27.76
N ILE A 888 22.52 18.63 27.30
CA ILE A 888 21.84 18.82 26.02
C ILE A 888 22.79 19.44 25.01
N SER A 889 22.78 18.90 23.77
CA SER A 889 23.58 19.51 22.69
C SER A 889 22.97 20.86 22.24
N ALA A 890 23.78 21.75 21.74
CA ALA A 890 23.34 23.07 21.24
C ALA A 890 22.25 22.93 20.13
N ALA A 891 22.32 21.86 19.30
CA ALA A 891 21.36 21.58 18.25
C ALA A 891 19.99 21.15 18.80
N ASP A 892 19.96 20.30 19.83
CA ASP A 892 18.72 19.88 20.48
C ASP A 892 18.06 21.03 21.22
N LEU A 893 18.85 21.89 21.89
CA LEU A 893 18.37 23.08 22.58
C LEU A 893 17.74 24.09 21.60
N LEU A 894 18.39 24.32 20.45
CA LEU A 894 17.85 25.17 19.38
C LEU A 894 16.55 24.62 18.79
N SER A 895 16.44 23.30 18.65
CA SER A 895 15.20 22.65 18.19
C SER A 895 14.05 22.85 19.20
N ILE A 896 14.34 22.81 20.48
CA ILE A 896 13.36 23.09 21.54
C ILE A 896 12.97 24.58 21.50
N GLU A 897 13.93 25.49 21.36
CA GLU A 897 13.69 26.93 21.29
C GLU A 897 12.81 27.32 20.11
N LEU A 898 13.05 26.75 18.91
CA LEU A 898 12.23 26.99 17.73
C LEU A 898 10.79 26.51 17.91
N LYS A 899 10.58 25.35 18.53
CA LYS A 899 9.23 24.84 18.83
C LYS A 899 8.47 25.71 19.85
N LEU A 900 9.20 26.31 20.80
CA LEU A 900 8.63 27.18 21.81
C LEU A 900 8.29 28.57 21.26
N ASN A 901 9.15 29.13 20.39
CA ASN A 901 8.88 30.40 19.75
C ASN A 901 7.67 30.34 18.80
N ASN A 902 7.54 29.25 18.01
CA ASN A 902 6.34 29.03 17.21
C ASN A 902 5.05 28.97 18.03
N LYS A 903 5.13 28.57 19.30
CA LYS A 903 3.99 28.51 20.21
C LYS A 903 3.73 29.82 20.97
N LEU A 904 4.67 30.75 20.94
CA LEU A 904 4.48 32.16 21.41
C LEU A 904 3.79 33.00 20.35
N ASP A 905 3.99 32.65 19.07
CA ASP A 905 3.39 33.36 17.93
C ASP A 905 1.96 32.83 17.60
N GLU A 906 1.56 31.67 18.13
CA GLU A 906 0.18 31.15 18.13
C GLU A 906 -0.66 31.74 19.32
#